data_b42249f0156c1c6cedd17e13c0ac33a6
#
_entry.id   b42249f0156c1c6cedd17e13c0ac33a6
#
_cell.length_a   1.000
_cell.length_b   1.000
_cell.length_c   1.000
_cell.angle_alpha   90.00
_cell.angle_beta   90.00
_cell.angle_gamma   90.00
#
_symmetry.space_group_name_H-M   'P 1'
#
loop_
_entity.id
_entity.type
_entity.pdbx_description
1 polymer ?
#
loop_
_entity_poly.entity_id
_entity_poly.type
_entity_poly.pdbx_seq_one_letter_code
_entity_poly.pdbx_strand_id
1 'polypeptide(L)'
;MTNPRTVLTLLLMGAMSILSSAQKAPVHPANWPGPGQIFVGSCYQPIDRTPEQIDRDIAIMKHAGFNVVRMGDLSWDSFEPAQGKFDFAWFDTVMDKMQAAGIRVILDIPGAPAPIWLHRAYPGVDLVSQNGTRLPPAERYMDDIGDPGYVRELGILADTLTKRYAHHPAVIAVGYNNEIGNGFMSYSEADRQRFIVWLQHKYGTIEALNKAWATQRWSRRLNSFEDVDLPLADGPGPAERYLDLHRYWSDVTVARLKELDAIRQRNMPEMPSISNLWDNAARRGFDYLATYKSYVSFGAEGFYPGDPISGAFGALMTKGDLDTPIWFNEFTAGGGGWYGTPGRSRMYAYLGLMMGSQGTLAWTFNSHLGGEEQALFGLLDHDDTPSWKVDEFAHIASEFKQLEKLGFPRSTHPEVAIAYSFDSWVDSNPNGPSSTTRQFFHPAYTEQVQATFEPFFRANMDTAIINVGHADLSSYELVVVPADYVMDASSAKALRDYVSNGGTVLMTAFSAKVDEHGQWFNTPLPGRLSDVFGLNTNAFYDATVLSFRLDGKTIDTPVHHYEVLEPSTATEVARFLNTADHTPAITLNKFGKGNAIYLATESNPAVIGSMLSYLCKVAGIQPGPRTPDGVFARVVDGRTLYVNTTGEQKTIPISSAKKGIVSNRIYEGNVVLGPMDADLVQ
;
A
#
# COMPACT_ATOMS: atom_id res chain seq x y z
N MET A 1 12.06 1.07 70.19
CA MET A 1 11.26 2.31 70.11
C MET A 1 11.26 2.78 68.62
N THR A 2 10.08 3.07 68.15
CA THR A 2 9.73 3.66 66.84
C THR A 2 9.86 2.80 65.58
N ASN A 3 8.70 2.34 65.20
CA ASN A 3 8.31 1.71 63.97
C ASN A 3 8.27 2.72 62.77
N PRO A 4 8.68 2.39 61.55
CA PRO A 4 8.25 3.13 60.37
C PRO A 4 7.12 2.39 59.66
N ARG A 5 6.11 3.13 59.35
CA ARG A 5 4.88 2.73 58.67
C ARG A 5 5.17 2.30 57.23
N THR A 6 4.76 1.10 56.90
CA THR A 6 4.67 0.56 55.56
C THR A 6 3.48 1.21 54.84
N VAL A 7 3.73 1.92 53.77
CA VAL A 7 2.67 2.38 52.84
C VAL A 7 2.51 1.30 51.77
N LEU A 8 1.38 0.60 51.84
CA LEU A 8 0.97 -0.40 50.86
C LEU A 8 0.29 0.32 49.70
N THR A 9 0.98 0.45 48.57
CA THR A 9 0.38 0.92 47.35
C THR A 9 -0.23 -0.27 46.60
N LEU A 10 -1.57 -0.36 46.57
CA LEU A 10 -2.29 -1.33 45.76
C LEU A 10 -2.15 -0.93 44.27
N LEU A 11 -1.42 -1.73 43.53
CA LEU A 11 -1.48 -1.75 42.07
C LEU A 11 -2.71 -2.57 41.67
N LEU A 12 -3.76 -1.87 41.21
CA LEU A 12 -4.86 -2.49 40.47
C LEU A 12 -4.33 -2.91 39.10
N MET A 13 -4.08 -4.20 38.91
CA MET A 13 -3.98 -4.82 37.60
C MET A 13 -5.38 -4.85 36.96
N GLY A 14 -5.70 -3.85 36.18
CA GLY A 14 -6.82 -3.91 35.24
C GLY A 14 -6.44 -4.80 34.07
N ALA A 15 -6.99 -6.02 34.03
CA ALA A 15 -7.01 -6.81 32.81
C ALA A 15 -7.80 -6.04 31.75
N MET A 16 -7.10 -5.36 30.82
CA MET A 16 -7.71 -4.86 29.61
C MET A 16 -8.02 -6.06 28.72
N SER A 17 -9.26 -6.54 28.81
CA SER A 17 -9.86 -7.33 27.76
C SER A 17 -9.83 -6.47 26.49
N ILE A 18 -9.09 -6.88 25.51
CA ILE A 18 -9.19 -6.33 24.14
C ILE A 18 -10.54 -6.80 23.60
N LEU A 19 -11.59 -6.06 23.94
CA LEU A 19 -12.82 -6.09 23.17
C LEU A 19 -12.48 -5.41 21.85
N SER A 20 -12.41 -6.19 20.79
CA SER A 20 -12.55 -5.71 19.42
C SER A 20 -13.86 -4.91 19.34
N SER A 21 -13.78 -3.62 19.60
CA SER A 21 -14.87 -2.71 19.25
C SER A 21 -14.86 -2.64 17.74
N ALA A 22 -15.87 -3.22 17.09
CA ALA A 22 -16.16 -2.88 15.71
C ALA A 22 -16.16 -1.35 15.61
N GLN A 23 -15.15 -0.80 14.98
CA GLN A 23 -15.00 0.64 14.83
C GLN A 23 -16.18 1.09 13.99
N LYS A 24 -17.04 1.93 14.55
CA LYS A 24 -18.14 2.53 13.78
C LYS A 24 -17.52 3.25 12.60
N ALA A 25 -18.05 2.96 11.40
CA ALA A 25 -17.67 3.70 10.21
C ALA A 25 -17.65 5.21 10.52
N PRO A 26 -16.62 5.95 10.09
CA PRO A 26 -16.51 7.37 10.39
C PRO A 26 -17.76 8.10 9.88
N VAL A 27 -18.33 8.94 10.71
CA VAL A 27 -19.47 9.78 10.32
C VAL A 27 -18.91 10.85 9.38
N HIS A 28 -19.31 10.81 8.12
CA HIS A 28 -18.88 11.80 7.15
C HIS A 28 -19.62 13.11 7.34
N PRO A 29 -18.92 14.27 7.29
CA PRO A 29 -19.60 15.57 7.30
C PRO A 29 -20.57 15.67 6.12
N ALA A 30 -21.61 16.51 6.27
CA ALA A 30 -22.62 16.71 5.21
C ALA A 30 -22.03 17.15 3.84
N ASN A 31 -20.81 17.65 3.84
CA ASN A 31 -20.06 18.10 2.66
C ASN A 31 -19.05 17.06 2.14
N TRP A 32 -18.87 15.93 2.84
CA TRP A 32 -17.95 14.89 2.40
C TRP A 32 -18.50 14.23 1.14
N PRO A 33 -17.59 13.89 0.20
CA PRO A 33 -17.98 13.11 -0.95
C PRO A 33 -18.62 11.79 -0.54
N GLY A 34 -19.93 11.74 -0.65
CA GLY A 34 -20.67 10.50 -0.53
C GLY A 34 -20.42 9.59 -1.74
N PRO A 35 -21.01 8.38 -1.74
CA PRO A 35 -21.03 7.55 -2.92
C PRO A 35 -21.49 8.36 -4.14
N GLY A 36 -20.72 8.31 -5.23
CA GLY A 36 -21.06 9.03 -6.44
C GLY A 36 -20.56 10.47 -6.53
N GLN A 37 -19.59 10.88 -5.72
CA GLN A 37 -18.84 12.12 -5.94
C GLN A 37 -17.40 11.78 -6.35
N ILE A 38 -16.88 12.49 -7.35
CA ILE A 38 -15.52 12.33 -7.86
C ILE A 38 -14.78 13.66 -7.73
N PHE A 39 -13.54 13.60 -7.32
CA PHE A 39 -12.70 14.77 -7.10
C PHE A 39 -11.57 14.81 -8.14
N VAL A 40 -11.46 15.95 -8.79
CA VAL A 40 -10.36 16.25 -9.72
C VAL A 40 -9.77 17.58 -9.33
N GLY A 41 -8.46 17.62 -9.18
CA GLY A 41 -7.76 18.81 -8.76
C GLY A 41 -6.25 18.66 -8.76
N SER A 42 -5.60 19.29 -7.81
CA SER A 42 -4.14 19.30 -7.73
C SER A 42 -3.64 19.42 -6.31
N CYS A 43 -2.43 18.95 -6.05
CA CYS A 43 -1.61 19.47 -4.96
C CYS A 43 -1.28 20.93 -5.30
N TYR A 44 -1.39 21.81 -4.31
CA TYR A 44 -1.16 23.22 -4.49
C TYR A 44 -0.32 23.77 -3.35
N GLN A 45 0.81 24.36 -3.70
CA GLN A 45 1.76 24.94 -2.74
C GLN A 45 1.75 26.47 -2.82
N PRO A 46 0.81 27.13 -2.12
CA PRO A 46 0.65 28.58 -2.19
C PRO A 46 1.83 29.33 -1.60
N ILE A 47 2.71 28.67 -0.84
CA ILE A 47 3.93 29.29 -0.29
C ILE A 47 4.88 29.75 -1.39
N ASP A 48 4.85 29.13 -2.56
CA ASP A 48 5.68 29.46 -3.71
C ASP A 48 5.07 30.55 -4.60
N ARG A 49 3.95 31.17 -4.17
CA ARG A 49 3.13 32.05 -5.02
C ARG A 49 2.95 33.43 -4.44
N THR A 50 2.96 34.46 -5.29
CA THR A 50 2.51 35.79 -4.90
C THR A 50 0.97 35.84 -4.79
N PRO A 51 0.40 36.85 -4.09
CA PRO A 51 -1.06 36.99 -4.00
C PRO A 51 -1.77 37.08 -5.37
N GLU A 52 -1.15 37.75 -6.35
CA GLU A 52 -1.67 37.87 -7.72
C GLU A 52 -1.60 36.54 -8.48
N GLN A 53 -0.55 35.77 -8.26
CA GLN A 53 -0.43 34.42 -8.82
C GLN A 53 -1.51 33.50 -8.22
N ILE A 54 -1.74 33.54 -6.91
CA ILE A 54 -2.79 32.75 -6.24
C ILE A 54 -4.16 33.07 -6.85
N ASP A 55 -4.49 34.33 -7.07
CA ASP A 55 -5.78 34.74 -7.68
C ASP A 55 -5.92 34.18 -9.10
N ARG A 56 -4.86 34.28 -9.89
CA ARG A 56 -4.82 33.70 -11.25
C ARG A 56 -4.94 32.18 -11.23
N ASP A 57 -4.21 31.51 -10.36
CA ASP A 57 -4.20 30.06 -10.24
C ASP A 57 -5.57 29.52 -9.89
N ILE A 58 -6.27 30.14 -8.92
CA ILE A 58 -7.64 29.78 -8.54
C ILE A 58 -8.60 30.00 -9.70
N ALA A 59 -8.43 31.07 -10.49
CA ALA A 59 -9.24 31.30 -11.68
C ALA A 59 -9.04 30.20 -12.75
N ILE A 60 -7.80 29.75 -12.98
CA ILE A 60 -7.47 28.66 -13.88
C ILE A 60 -8.08 27.35 -13.35
N MET A 61 -7.89 27.02 -12.08
CA MET A 61 -8.47 25.81 -11.45
C MET A 61 -10.00 25.77 -11.61
N LYS A 62 -10.65 26.89 -11.35
CA LYS A 62 -12.10 27.01 -11.50
C LYS A 62 -12.55 26.83 -12.95
N HIS A 63 -11.83 27.41 -13.92
CA HIS A 63 -12.09 27.24 -15.34
C HIS A 63 -11.92 25.79 -15.78
N ALA A 64 -10.88 25.11 -15.27
CA ALA A 64 -10.63 23.70 -15.51
C ALA A 64 -11.64 22.75 -14.82
N GLY A 65 -12.53 23.28 -13.98
CA GLY A 65 -13.52 22.49 -13.25
C GLY A 65 -12.96 21.73 -12.05
N PHE A 66 -11.82 22.13 -11.52
CA PHE A 66 -11.27 21.55 -10.30
C PHE A 66 -12.20 21.81 -9.11
N ASN A 67 -12.38 20.79 -8.30
CA ASN A 67 -13.27 20.84 -7.13
C ASN A 67 -12.54 20.54 -5.82
N VAL A 68 -11.26 20.21 -5.86
CA VAL A 68 -10.42 19.91 -4.69
C VAL A 68 -8.98 20.35 -4.91
N VAL A 69 -8.32 20.73 -3.83
CA VAL A 69 -6.86 20.86 -3.72
C VAL A 69 -6.37 20.23 -2.44
N ARG A 70 -5.12 19.75 -2.46
CA ARG A 70 -4.38 19.33 -1.27
C ARG A 70 -3.38 20.43 -0.94
N MET A 71 -3.39 20.93 0.30
CA MET A 71 -2.56 22.06 0.75
C MET A 71 -2.06 21.87 2.18
N GLY A 72 -0.94 22.49 2.49
CA GLY A 72 -0.34 22.51 3.82
C GLY A 72 0.80 21.51 4.00
N ASP A 73 0.92 20.52 3.12
CA ASP A 73 2.05 19.62 3.08
C ASP A 73 3.38 20.35 2.87
N LEU A 74 4.47 19.76 3.37
CA LEU A 74 5.84 20.25 3.20
C LEU A 74 6.09 21.72 3.67
N SER A 75 5.19 22.32 4.48
CA SER A 75 5.19 23.75 4.81
C SER A 75 5.29 24.03 6.32
N TRP A 76 5.92 23.15 7.11
CA TRP A 76 5.99 23.30 8.57
C TRP A 76 6.63 24.63 8.99
N ASP A 77 7.78 24.99 8.42
CA ASP A 77 8.48 26.24 8.73
C ASP A 77 7.70 27.50 8.37
N SER A 78 6.79 27.41 7.39
CA SER A 78 5.91 28.53 7.01
C SER A 78 4.77 28.73 8.01
N PHE A 79 4.27 27.65 8.61
CA PHE A 79 3.32 27.73 9.72
C PHE A 79 3.97 28.07 11.06
N GLU A 80 5.21 27.62 11.25
CA GLU A 80 5.96 27.82 12.49
C GLU A 80 7.42 28.16 12.19
N PRO A 81 7.70 29.43 11.81
CA PRO A 81 9.06 29.88 11.44
C PRO A 81 10.08 29.85 12.58
N ALA A 82 9.60 29.77 13.83
CA ALA A 82 10.42 29.55 15.02
C ALA A 82 9.57 28.88 16.09
N GLN A 83 10.19 28.11 16.97
CA GLN A 83 9.51 27.35 18.03
C GLN A 83 8.44 28.17 18.78
N GLY A 84 7.21 27.71 18.73
CA GLY A 84 6.06 28.34 19.39
C GLY A 84 5.59 29.64 18.76
N LYS A 85 6.11 30.03 17.59
CA LYS A 85 5.68 31.22 16.87
C LYS A 85 4.99 30.83 15.58
N PHE A 86 3.67 30.90 15.59
CA PHE A 86 2.84 30.51 14.46
C PHE A 86 2.46 31.71 13.60
N ASP A 87 2.49 31.53 12.27
CA ASP A 87 1.96 32.46 11.28
C ASP A 87 1.02 31.71 10.33
N PHE A 88 -0.27 32.01 10.45
CA PHE A 88 -1.33 31.44 9.61
C PHE A 88 -1.94 32.44 8.63
N ALA A 89 -1.57 33.73 8.70
CA ALA A 89 -2.25 34.77 7.93
C ALA A 89 -2.21 34.54 6.42
N TRP A 90 -1.08 34.04 5.93
CA TRP A 90 -0.91 33.69 4.52
C TRP A 90 -1.85 32.55 4.10
N PHE A 91 -1.97 31.50 4.94
CA PHE A 91 -2.78 30.32 4.64
C PHE A 91 -4.29 30.59 4.82
N ASP A 92 -4.69 31.38 5.83
CA ASP A 92 -6.08 31.82 6.02
C ASP A 92 -6.63 32.49 4.76
N THR A 93 -5.83 33.40 4.17
CA THR A 93 -6.19 34.11 2.94
C THR A 93 -6.45 33.15 1.77
N VAL A 94 -5.62 32.13 1.62
CA VAL A 94 -5.78 31.12 0.56
C VAL A 94 -6.99 30.24 0.81
N MET A 95 -7.19 29.82 2.06
CA MET A 95 -8.34 29.00 2.46
C MET A 95 -9.67 29.71 2.16
N ASP A 96 -9.78 31.00 2.50
CA ASP A 96 -10.97 31.81 2.20
C ASP A 96 -11.19 31.95 0.69
N LYS A 97 -10.13 32.16 -0.09
CA LYS A 97 -10.20 32.25 -1.56
C LYS A 97 -10.65 30.91 -2.18
N MET A 98 -10.13 29.77 -1.70
CA MET A 98 -10.58 28.44 -2.14
C MET A 98 -12.05 28.21 -1.84
N GLN A 99 -12.50 28.57 -0.63
CA GLN A 99 -13.92 28.53 -0.27
C GLN A 99 -14.78 29.38 -1.21
N ALA A 100 -14.40 30.62 -1.46
CA ALA A 100 -15.13 31.53 -2.35
C ALA A 100 -15.19 31.01 -3.80
N ALA A 101 -14.18 30.28 -4.23
CA ALA A 101 -14.13 29.63 -5.53
C ALA A 101 -14.96 28.32 -5.60
N GLY A 102 -15.41 27.78 -4.46
CA GLY A 102 -16.09 26.48 -4.36
C GLY A 102 -15.15 25.28 -4.47
N ILE A 103 -13.84 25.49 -4.25
CA ILE A 103 -12.80 24.45 -4.25
C ILE A 103 -12.64 23.92 -2.82
N ARG A 104 -12.70 22.62 -2.67
CA ARG A 104 -12.51 21.93 -1.37
C ARG A 104 -11.02 21.75 -1.08
N VAL A 105 -10.69 21.57 0.20
CA VAL A 105 -9.31 21.45 0.67
C VAL A 105 -9.13 20.19 1.49
N ILE A 106 -8.15 19.38 1.11
CA ILE A 106 -7.52 18.42 2.01
C ILE A 106 -6.46 19.19 2.77
N LEU A 107 -6.68 19.36 4.09
CA LEU A 107 -5.75 20.07 4.98
C LEU A 107 -4.69 19.10 5.46
N ASP A 108 -3.47 19.18 4.93
CA ASP A 108 -2.37 18.35 5.39
C ASP A 108 -1.68 18.92 6.63
N ILE A 109 -1.33 18.03 7.55
CA ILE A 109 -0.45 18.30 8.67
C ILE A 109 0.97 18.02 8.19
N PRO A 110 1.85 19.02 8.02
CA PRO A 110 3.19 18.83 7.48
C PRO A 110 4.12 18.23 8.56
N GLY A 111 4.36 16.93 8.50
CA GLY A 111 5.30 16.26 9.40
C GLY A 111 6.71 16.16 8.86
N ALA A 112 6.89 16.27 7.53
CA ALA A 112 8.20 16.23 6.87
C ALA A 112 8.23 17.25 5.72
N PRO A 113 9.38 17.90 5.49
CA PRO A 113 10.57 17.94 6.36
C PRO A 113 10.33 18.76 7.64
N ALA A 114 10.99 18.36 8.72
CA ALA A 114 11.01 19.16 9.92
C ALA A 114 11.82 20.45 9.71
N PRO A 115 11.40 21.60 10.30
CA PRO A 115 12.11 22.86 10.10
C PRO A 115 13.51 22.87 10.75
N ILE A 116 14.42 23.65 10.20
CA ILE A 116 15.81 23.74 10.65
C ILE A 116 15.91 24.11 12.14
N TRP A 117 14.99 24.95 12.66
CA TRP A 117 14.99 25.32 14.08
C TRP A 117 14.74 24.09 14.99
N LEU A 118 13.95 23.11 14.53
CA LEU A 118 13.64 21.88 15.29
C LEU A 118 14.91 21.01 15.42
N HIS A 119 15.65 20.79 14.35
CA HIS A 119 16.94 20.10 14.37
C HIS A 119 17.97 20.80 15.27
N ARG A 120 17.92 22.13 15.36
CA ARG A 120 18.78 22.89 16.25
C ARG A 120 18.39 22.78 17.72
N ALA A 121 17.08 22.76 17.99
CA ALA A 121 16.55 22.61 19.35
C ALA A 121 16.68 21.14 19.85
N TYR A 122 16.54 20.17 18.96
CA TYR A 122 16.55 18.74 19.25
C TYR A 122 17.50 18.00 18.29
N PRO A 123 18.81 17.96 18.59
CA PRO A 123 19.79 17.32 17.70
C PRO A 123 19.57 15.81 17.47
N GLY A 124 18.75 15.15 18.31
CA GLY A 124 18.34 13.75 18.14
C GLY A 124 17.39 13.53 16.95
N VAL A 125 16.81 14.61 16.40
CA VAL A 125 15.97 14.57 15.18
C VAL A 125 16.79 14.29 13.92
N ASP A 126 18.10 14.62 13.92
CA ASP A 126 18.94 14.28 12.79
C ASP A 126 19.08 12.76 12.64
N LEU A 127 18.77 12.25 11.46
CA LEU A 127 18.98 10.84 11.15
C LEU A 127 20.47 10.46 11.24
N VAL A 128 20.72 9.24 11.66
CA VAL A 128 22.02 8.58 11.53
C VAL A 128 21.84 7.40 10.58
N SER A 129 22.62 7.39 9.50
CA SER A 129 22.57 6.30 8.52
C SER A 129 23.12 4.98 9.08
N GLN A 130 22.85 3.89 8.38
CA GLN A 130 23.29 2.55 8.78
C GLN A 130 24.83 2.41 8.93
N ASN A 131 25.60 3.25 8.30
CA ASN A 131 27.06 3.30 8.44
C ASN A 131 27.56 4.27 9.54
N GLY A 132 26.65 4.81 10.36
CA GLY A 132 26.96 5.70 11.47
C GLY A 132 27.15 7.17 11.11
N THR A 133 26.89 7.57 9.86
CA THR A 133 27.01 8.97 9.43
C THR A 133 25.74 9.75 9.81
N ARG A 134 25.93 10.85 10.55
CA ARG A 134 24.84 11.80 10.81
C ARG A 134 24.47 12.51 9.52
N LEU A 135 23.18 12.48 9.18
CA LEU A 135 22.62 13.14 8.02
C LEU A 135 22.08 14.52 8.42
N PRO A 136 22.56 15.61 7.83
CA PRO A 136 22.02 16.93 8.11
C PRO A 136 20.62 17.07 7.48
N PRO A 137 19.79 18.01 7.96
CA PRO A 137 18.49 18.29 7.37
C PRO A 137 18.63 19.01 6.02
N ALA A 138 19.00 18.27 4.97
CA ALA A 138 19.29 18.80 3.63
C ALA A 138 18.20 18.44 2.61
N GLU A 139 17.46 17.38 2.88
CA GLU A 139 16.43 16.84 1.98
C GLU A 139 15.20 16.40 2.80
N ARG A 140 14.10 16.11 2.11
CA ARG A 140 12.91 15.50 2.73
C ARG A 140 13.25 14.16 3.40
N TYR A 141 12.50 13.81 4.45
CA TYR A 141 12.58 12.52 5.14
C TYR A 141 13.94 12.23 5.83
N MET A 142 14.68 13.28 6.20
CA MET A 142 15.90 13.19 7.01
C MET A 142 15.63 13.36 8.51
N ASP A 143 14.39 13.12 8.95
CA ASP A 143 13.91 13.32 10.30
C ASP A 143 13.75 12.00 11.04
N ASP A 144 14.30 11.89 12.24
CA ASP A 144 13.97 10.80 13.17
C ASP A 144 12.60 11.04 13.78
N ILE A 145 11.57 10.47 13.17
CA ILE A 145 10.18 10.59 13.61
C ILE A 145 9.89 9.90 14.96
N GLY A 146 10.83 9.14 15.50
CA GLY A 146 10.80 8.56 16.83
C GLY A 146 11.39 9.46 17.91
N ASP A 147 12.06 10.57 17.56
CA ASP A 147 12.64 11.48 18.53
C ASP A 147 11.56 12.18 19.37
N PRO A 148 11.69 12.23 20.71
CA PRO A 148 10.68 12.86 21.57
C PRO A 148 10.46 14.35 21.31
N GLY A 149 11.49 15.07 20.83
CA GLY A 149 11.37 16.48 20.43
C GLY A 149 10.53 16.63 19.19
N TYR A 150 10.80 15.82 18.15
CA TYR A 150 9.98 15.77 16.94
C TYR A 150 8.51 15.46 17.24
N VAL A 151 8.27 14.39 18.02
CA VAL A 151 6.92 13.97 18.43
C VAL A 151 6.15 15.08 19.09
N ARG A 152 6.79 15.77 20.06
CA ARG A 152 6.14 16.85 20.79
C ARG A 152 5.80 18.04 19.91
N GLU A 153 6.73 18.51 19.09
CA GLU A 153 6.51 19.70 18.27
C GLU A 153 5.53 19.43 17.13
N LEU A 154 5.59 18.25 16.50
CA LEU A 154 4.58 17.82 15.53
C LEU A 154 3.17 17.78 16.16
N GLY A 155 3.05 17.26 17.38
CA GLY A 155 1.79 17.23 18.11
C GLY A 155 1.24 18.64 18.39
N ILE A 156 2.10 19.60 18.72
CA ILE A 156 1.71 21.01 18.93
C ILE A 156 1.24 21.64 17.63
N LEU A 157 1.97 21.45 16.53
CA LEU A 157 1.58 21.94 15.21
C LEU A 157 0.24 21.35 14.78
N ALA A 158 0.09 20.04 14.85
CA ALA A 158 -1.14 19.33 14.47
C ALA A 158 -2.35 19.80 15.28
N ASP A 159 -2.18 19.97 16.59
CA ASP A 159 -3.25 20.47 17.47
C ASP A 159 -3.63 21.92 17.11
N THR A 160 -2.67 22.76 16.81
CA THR A 160 -2.88 24.17 16.44
C THR A 160 -3.58 24.30 15.09
N LEU A 161 -3.11 23.58 14.06
CA LEU A 161 -3.71 23.55 12.73
C LEU A 161 -5.14 23.04 12.76
N THR A 162 -5.35 21.88 13.38
CA THR A 162 -6.67 21.24 13.40
C THR A 162 -7.69 22.07 14.20
N LYS A 163 -7.31 22.71 15.30
CA LYS A 163 -8.18 23.64 16.03
C LYS A 163 -8.55 24.87 15.20
N ARG A 164 -7.56 25.44 14.49
CA ARG A 164 -7.79 26.66 13.70
C ARG A 164 -8.79 26.42 12.59
N TYR A 165 -8.65 25.31 11.86
CA TYR A 165 -9.48 25.01 10.68
C TYR A 165 -10.63 24.05 10.94
N ALA A 166 -10.92 23.72 12.21
CA ALA A 166 -11.96 22.74 12.59
C ALA A 166 -13.34 23.02 11.96
N HIS A 167 -13.67 24.27 11.75
CA HIS A 167 -14.97 24.69 11.20
C HIS A 167 -14.84 25.41 9.86
N HIS A 168 -13.66 25.37 9.23
CA HIS A 168 -13.49 26.04 7.94
C HIS A 168 -14.23 25.26 6.84
N PRO A 169 -15.21 25.87 6.14
CA PRO A 169 -16.14 25.14 5.28
C PRO A 169 -15.49 24.57 3.99
N ALA A 170 -14.29 25.01 3.63
CA ALA A 170 -13.55 24.40 2.52
C ALA A 170 -12.93 23.04 2.89
N VAL A 171 -12.61 22.79 4.17
CA VAL A 171 -11.93 21.55 4.59
C VAL A 171 -12.87 20.36 4.47
N ILE A 172 -12.41 19.30 3.79
CA ILE A 172 -13.16 18.06 3.61
C ILE A 172 -12.43 16.83 4.16
N ALA A 173 -11.13 16.91 4.38
CA ALA A 173 -10.34 15.86 5.01
C ALA A 173 -9.11 16.46 5.68
N VAL A 174 -8.53 15.72 6.63
CA VAL A 174 -7.23 16.00 7.24
C VAL A 174 -6.23 14.99 6.73
N GLY A 175 -5.14 15.47 6.15
CA GLY A 175 -4.00 14.66 5.72
C GLY A 175 -2.98 14.49 6.83
N TYR A 176 -2.37 13.30 6.95
CA TYR A 176 -1.35 13.00 7.94
C TYR A 176 0.00 12.86 7.27
N ASN A 177 0.76 13.94 7.23
CA ASN A 177 2.09 13.97 6.67
C ASN A 177 2.13 13.63 5.15
N ASN A 178 3.24 13.92 4.50
CA ASN A 178 3.51 13.46 3.15
C ASN A 178 4.21 12.11 3.21
N GLU A 179 3.76 11.14 2.41
CA GLU A 179 4.42 9.84 2.17
C GLU A 179 4.91 9.16 3.45
N ILE A 180 4.05 9.07 4.46
CA ILE A 180 4.41 8.50 5.76
C ILE A 180 4.96 7.08 5.60
N GLY A 181 6.06 6.77 6.31
CA GLY A 181 6.78 5.52 6.17
C GLY A 181 7.81 5.52 5.03
N ASN A 182 7.84 6.56 4.18
CA ASN A 182 8.95 6.84 3.30
C ASN A 182 10.00 7.64 4.06
N GLY A 183 11.23 7.18 4.03
CA GLY A 183 12.32 7.81 4.76
C GLY A 183 13.33 6.80 5.26
N PHE A 184 14.41 7.32 5.78
CA PHE A 184 15.50 6.49 6.29
C PHE A 184 15.25 6.14 7.75
N MET A 185 15.56 4.91 8.10
CA MET A 185 15.62 4.49 9.49
C MET A 185 16.85 5.12 10.15
N SER A 186 16.72 5.65 11.38
CA SER A 186 17.85 6.16 12.14
C SER A 186 18.60 5.03 12.86
N TYR A 187 19.91 5.03 12.75
CA TYR A 187 20.80 4.10 13.46
C TYR A 187 21.54 4.81 14.59
N SER A 188 20.92 5.83 15.19
CA SER A 188 21.46 6.56 16.32
C SER A 188 21.49 5.72 17.60
N GLU A 189 22.31 6.14 18.56
CA GLU A 189 22.29 5.51 19.90
C GLU A 189 20.94 5.70 20.60
N ALA A 190 20.28 6.83 20.38
CA ALA A 190 18.93 7.06 20.91
C ALA A 190 17.92 6.05 20.33
N ASP A 191 18.04 5.74 19.04
CA ASP A 191 17.20 4.73 18.40
C ASP A 191 17.52 3.32 18.88
N ARG A 192 18.80 3.01 19.06
CA ARG A 192 19.21 1.73 19.69
C ARG A 192 18.54 1.55 21.05
N GLN A 193 18.52 2.58 21.89
CA GLN A 193 17.87 2.52 23.19
C GLN A 193 16.35 2.34 23.09
N ARG A 194 15.68 3.03 22.17
CA ARG A 194 14.25 2.83 21.90
C ARG A 194 13.96 1.42 21.41
N PHE A 195 14.79 0.87 20.54
CA PHE A 195 14.69 -0.52 20.07
C PHE A 195 14.87 -1.52 21.22
N ILE A 196 15.84 -1.30 22.11
CA ILE A 196 16.01 -2.13 23.31
C ILE A 196 14.74 -2.14 24.17
N VAL A 197 14.15 -0.97 24.42
CA VAL A 197 12.88 -0.89 25.18
C VAL A 197 11.76 -1.64 24.45
N TRP A 198 11.66 -1.53 23.13
CA TRP A 198 10.69 -2.27 22.33
C TRP A 198 10.90 -3.79 22.45
N LEU A 199 12.15 -4.27 22.40
CA LEU A 199 12.48 -5.69 22.58
C LEU A 199 12.16 -6.19 23.99
N GLN A 200 12.40 -5.37 25.01
CA GLN A 200 12.03 -5.69 26.40
C GLN A 200 10.50 -5.87 26.53
N HIS A 201 9.71 -5.00 25.89
CA HIS A 201 8.26 -5.14 25.87
C HIS A 201 7.82 -6.40 25.12
N LYS A 202 8.43 -6.71 23.99
CA LYS A 202 8.07 -7.85 23.13
C LYS A 202 8.42 -9.20 23.79
N TYR A 203 9.61 -9.32 24.37
CA TYR A 203 10.15 -10.60 24.83
C TYR A 203 10.13 -10.79 26.34
N GLY A 204 10.10 -9.73 27.11
CA GLY A 204 10.10 -9.75 28.57
C GLY A 204 11.42 -10.16 29.19
N THR A 205 12.11 -11.18 28.67
CA THR A 205 13.40 -11.67 29.20
C THR A 205 14.45 -11.82 28.10
N ILE A 206 15.72 -11.73 28.50
CA ILE A 206 16.84 -11.89 27.56
C ILE A 206 16.93 -13.32 27.02
N GLU A 207 16.49 -14.32 27.82
CA GLU A 207 16.44 -15.71 27.40
C GLU A 207 15.40 -15.92 26.27
N ALA A 208 14.23 -15.27 26.37
CA ALA A 208 13.22 -15.31 25.33
C ALA A 208 13.73 -14.67 24.03
N LEU A 209 14.39 -13.52 24.12
CA LEU A 209 15.04 -12.87 22.97
C LEU A 209 16.12 -13.76 22.35
N ASN A 210 17.02 -14.30 23.17
CA ASN A 210 18.07 -15.22 22.69
C ASN A 210 17.50 -16.44 21.97
N LYS A 211 16.39 -16.98 22.47
CA LYS A 211 15.71 -18.10 21.81
C LYS A 211 15.10 -17.66 20.47
N ALA A 212 14.40 -16.53 20.43
CA ALA A 212 13.77 -15.99 19.22
C ALA A 212 14.80 -15.65 18.13
N TRP A 213 15.97 -15.15 18.50
CA TRP A 213 17.04 -14.79 17.57
C TRP A 213 18.07 -15.91 17.34
N ALA A 214 17.86 -17.11 17.88
CA ALA A 214 18.77 -18.26 17.78
C ALA A 214 20.25 -17.90 18.11
N THR A 215 20.48 -17.01 19.08
CA THR A 215 21.80 -16.38 19.35
C THR A 215 22.87 -17.33 19.89
N GLN A 216 22.50 -18.55 20.36
CA GLN A 216 23.45 -19.56 20.79
C GLN A 216 24.35 -20.05 19.64
N ARG A 217 23.89 -19.88 18.37
CA ARG A 217 24.68 -20.25 17.19
C ARG A 217 25.85 -19.28 17.02
N TRP A 218 27.04 -19.80 16.83
CA TRP A 218 28.27 -19.05 16.56
C TRP A 218 28.63 -18.00 17.62
N SER A 219 28.33 -18.28 18.91
CA SER A 219 28.71 -17.43 20.05
C SER A 219 28.11 -16.01 19.99
N ARG A 220 26.83 -15.90 19.60
CA ARG A 220 26.11 -14.61 19.55
C ARG A 220 25.15 -14.39 20.71
N ARG A 221 25.21 -15.23 21.76
CA ARG A 221 24.33 -15.12 22.90
C ARG A 221 24.54 -13.76 23.62
N LEU A 222 23.43 -13.08 23.85
CA LEU A 222 23.36 -11.84 24.60
C LEU A 222 23.21 -12.17 26.10
N ASN A 223 23.88 -11.41 26.99
CA ASN A 223 23.76 -11.57 28.44
C ASN A 223 22.72 -10.61 29.02
N SER A 224 22.47 -9.50 28.35
CA SER A 224 21.47 -8.50 28.72
C SER A 224 20.90 -7.84 27.48
N PHE A 225 19.81 -7.09 27.60
CA PHE A 225 19.26 -6.28 26.51
C PHE A 225 20.23 -5.17 26.07
N GLU A 226 21.11 -4.71 26.94
CA GLU A 226 22.12 -3.69 26.63
C GLU A 226 23.17 -4.18 25.62
N ASP A 227 23.32 -5.50 25.46
CA ASP A 227 24.22 -6.10 24.46
C ASP A 227 23.62 -6.04 23.02
N VAL A 228 22.41 -5.53 22.87
CA VAL A 228 21.78 -5.41 21.55
C VAL A 228 22.33 -4.19 20.81
N ASP A 229 22.88 -4.43 19.61
CA ASP A 229 23.24 -3.39 18.66
C ASP A 229 22.26 -3.35 17.49
N LEU A 230 22.18 -2.22 16.79
CA LEU A 230 21.43 -2.13 15.53
C LEU A 230 22.20 -2.87 14.42
N PRO A 231 21.51 -3.55 13.48
CA PRO A 231 22.13 -4.21 12.33
C PRO A 231 22.85 -3.20 11.42
N LEU A 232 24.16 -3.36 11.25
CA LEU A 232 24.98 -2.49 10.40
C LEU A 232 24.96 -2.96 8.94
N ALA A 233 25.30 -2.05 8.01
CA ALA A 233 25.34 -2.35 6.58
C ALA A 233 26.31 -3.49 6.23
N ASP A 234 27.50 -3.47 6.83
CA ASP A 234 28.58 -4.44 6.56
C ASP A 234 28.49 -5.71 7.41
N GLY A 235 27.57 -5.77 8.36
CA GLY A 235 27.39 -6.90 9.26
C GLY A 235 25.98 -6.98 9.81
N PRO A 236 25.00 -7.21 8.93
CA PRO A 236 23.59 -7.11 9.32
C PRO A 236 23.12 -8.16 10.31
N GLY A 237 23.82 -9.27 10.43
CA GLY A 237 23.49 -10.35 11.36
C GLY A 237 22.38 -11.28 10.82
N PRO A 238 21.75 -12.07 11.71
CA PRO A 238 20.71 -13.00 11.36
C PRO A 238 19.39 -12.30 10.98
N ALA A 239 18.56 -13.00 10.18
CA ALA A 239 17.30 -12.49 9.67
C ALA A 239 16.32 -12.08 10.78
N GLU A 240 16.26 -12.87 11.85
CA GLU A 240 15.36 -12.65 12.99
C GLU A 240 15.56 -11.27 13.64
N ARG A 241 16.81 -10.84 13.77
CA ARG A 241 17.15 -9.53 14.32
C ARG A 241 16.72 -8.39 13.41
N TYR A 242 16.88 -8.58 12.10
CA TYR A 242 16.50 -7.61 11.09
C TYR A 242 14.98 -7.48 10.97
N LEU A 243 14.27 -8.60 11.04
CA LEU A 243 12.82 -8.63 11.06
C LEU A 243 12.25 -7.82 12.24
N ASP A 244 12.83 -7.98 13.42
CA ASP A 244 12.41 -7.21 14.60
C ASP A 244 12.74 -5.73 14.48
N LEU A 245 13.86 -5.35 13.86
CA LEU A 245 14.17 -3.95 13.62
C LEU A 245 13.13 -3.29 12.70
N HIS A 246 12.74 -3.96 11.62
CA HIS A 246 11.73 -3.44 10.72
C HIS A 246 10.33 -3.37 11.35
N ARG A 247 9.98 -4.33 12.19
CA ARG A 247 8.75 -4.28 12.99
C ARG A 247 8.74 -3.12 13.96
N TYR A 248 9.87 -2.88 14.65
CA TYR A 248 10.03 -1.70 15.50
C TYR A 248 9.81 -0.40 14.70
N TRP A 249 10.39 -0.28 13.53
CA TRP A 249 10.19 0.87 12.65
C TRP A 249 8.75 1.03 12.17
N SER A 250 8.11 -0.08 11.84
CA SER A 250 6.67 -0.10 11.55
C SER A 250 5.88 0.47 12.73
N ASP A 251 6.16 0.02 13.95
CA ASP A 251 5.49 0.50 15.15
C ASP A 251 5.74 1.98 15.44
N VAL A 252 6.94 2.49 15.17
CA VAL A 252 7.26 3.94 15.28
C VAL A 252 6.40 4.74 14.29
N THR A 253 6.29 4.31 13.05
CA THR A 253 5.46 4.96 12.02
C THR A 253 3.97 4.93 12.41
N VAL A 254 3.49 3.77 12.85
CA VAL A 254 2.09 3.59 13.29
C VAL A 254 1.79 4.45 14.52
N ALA A 255 2.76 4.60 15.44
CA ALA A 255 2.60 5.49 16.59
C ALA A 255 2.37 6.96 16.16
N ARG A 256 3.04 7.43 15.10
CA ARG A 256 2.81 8.78 14.53
C ARG A 256 1.40 8.90 13.95
N LEU A 257 0.96 7.93 13.15
CA LEU A 257 -0.42 7.91 12.61
C LEU A 257 -1.45 7.94 13.74
N LYS A 258 -1.27 7.12 14.76
CA LYS A 258 -2.16 7.05 15.93
C LYS A 258 -2.24 8.37 16.69
N GLU A 259 -1.12 9.06 16.86
CA GLU A 259 -1.07 10.35 17.54
C GLU A 259 -1.80 11.44 16.74
N LEU A 260 -1.51 11.54 15.44
CA LEU A 260 -2.16 12.51 14.56
C LEU A 260 -3.66 12.26 14.48
N ASP A 261 -4.07 10.99 14.37
CA ASP A 261 -5.49 10.63 14.37
C ASP A 261 -6.18 10.96 15.70
N ALA A 262 -5.52 10.74 16.85
CA ALA A 262 -6.07 11.13 18.15
C ALA A 262 -6.25 12.65 18.28
N ILE A 263 -5.34 13.45 17.72
CA ILE A 263 -5.46 14.91 17.67
C ILE A 263 -6.62 15.32 16.76
N ARG A 264 -6.72 14.74 15.56
CA ARG A 264 -7.84 14.99 14.65
C ARG A 264 -9.18 14.61 15.30
N GLN A 265 -9.28 13.42 15.88
CA GLN A 265 -10.52 12.98 16.55
C GLN A 265 -10.96 13.93 17.67
N ARG A 266 -10.01 14.50 18.40
CA ARG A 266 -10.30 15.47 19.46
C ARG A 266 -10.80 16.82 18.92
N ASN A 267 -10.18 17.32 17.86
CA ASN A 267 -10.41 18.68 17.34
C ASN A 267 -11.40 18.72 16.18
N MET A 268 -11.47 17.66 15.38
CA MET A 268 -12.27 17.55 14.16
C MET A 268 -12.91 16.12 14.07
N PRO A 269 -13.74 15.71 15.03
CA PRO A 269 -14.19 14.32 15.16
C PRO A 269 -14.95 13.77 13.94
N GLU A 270 -15.68 14.64 13.23
CA GLU A 270 -16.46 14.27 12.05
C GLU A 270 -15.67 14.38 10.74
N MET A 271 -14.45 14.92 10.78
CA MET A 271 -13.64 15.12 9.60
C MET A 271 -12.89 13.82 9.28
N PRO A 272 -13.01 13.27 8.07
CA PRO A 272 -12.27 12.09 7.69
C PRO A 272 -10.77 12.36 7.58
N SER A 273 -10.00 11.31 7.69
CA SER A 273 -8.54 11.33 7.60
C SER A 273 -8.05 10.60 6.36
N ILE A 274 -6.94 11.08 5.84
CA ILE A 274 -6.25 10.54 4.69
C ILE A 274 -4.75 10.66 4.93
N SER A 275 -3.95 9.75 4.44
CA SER A 275 -2.50 9.88 4.48
C SER A 275 -1.92 9.40 3.16
N ASN A 276 -1.14 10.25 2.54
CA ASN A 276 -0.48 9.93 1.29
C ASN A 276 0.59 8.87 1.52
N LEU A 277 0.52 7.74 0.81
CA LEU A 277 1.54 6.70 0.80
C LEU A 277 2.40 6.85 -0.45
N TRP A 278 3.66 6.41 -0.36
CA TRP A 278 4.52 6.34 -1.53
C TRP A 278 3.96 5.33 -2.56
N ASP A 279 4.12 5.61 -3.85
CA ASP A 279 3.59 4.81 -4.96
C ASP A 279 4.05 3.34 -4.98
N ASN A 280 5.17 3.05 -4.35
CA ASN A 280 5.73 1.71 -4.33
C ASN A 280 5.46 1.02 -3.00
N ALA A 281 4.29 0.40 -2.91
CA ALA A 281 3.85 -0.38 -1.76
C ALA A 281 4.90 -1.38 -1.23
N ALA A 282 5.69 -1.93 -2.13
CA ALA A 282 6.75 -2.89 -1.82
C ALA A 282 7.93 -2.31 -1.02
N ARG A 283 8.04 -0.99 -0.95
CA ARG A 283 9.16 -0.31 -0.27
C ARG A 283 8.71 0.49 0.94
N ARG A 284 7.45 0.38 1.33
CA ARG A 284 6.94 1.09 2.50
C ARG A 284 7.58 0.55 3.77
N GLY A 285 8.12 1.44 4.58
CA GLY A 285 8.86 1.07 5.79
C GLY A 285 7.99 0.57 6.94
N PHE A 286 6.69 0.30 6.73
CA PHE A 286 5.79 -0.17 7.80
C PHE A 286 4.71 -1.12 7.27
N ASP A 287 4.15 -1.93 8.16
CA ASP A 287 3.06 -2.86 7.86
C ASP A 287 1.72 -2.12 7.74
N TYR A 288 1.50 -1.49 6.59
CA TYR A 288 0.32 -0.67 6.39
C TYR A 288 -0.97 -1.49 6.17
N LEU A 289 -0.89 -2.68 5.56
CA LEU A 289 -2.08 -3.52 5.37
C LEU A 289 -2.69 -4.01 6.69
N ALA A 290 -1.84 -4.25 7.70
CA ALA A 290 -2.31 -4.64 9.02
C ALA A 290 -2.79 -3.46 9.87
N THR A 291 -2.24 -2.24 9.65
CA THR A 291 -2.35 -1.14 10.62
C THR A 291 -3.01 0.12 10.07
N TYR A 292 -2.76 0.47 8.81
CA TYR A 292 -3.13 1.73 8.19
C TYR A 292 -4.64 2.04 8.27
N LYS A 293 -5.47 1.07 7.96
CA LYS A 293 -6.93 1.18 8.00
C LYS A 293 -7.50 1.56 9.38
N SER A 294 -6.73 1.41 10.44
CA SER A 294 -7.16 1.78 11.80
C SER A 294 -7.05 3.28 12.07
N TYR A 295 -6.31 4.03 11.27
CA TYR A 295 -5.99 5.44 11.49
C TYR A 295 -6.37 6.36 10.34
N VAL A 296 -6.77 5.81 9.19
CA VAL A 296 -7.22 6.59 8.05
C VAL A 296 -8.61 6.17 7.61
N SER A 297 -9.37 7.14 7.13
CA SER A 297 -10.72 6.91 6.59
C SER A 297 -10.68 6.42 5.15
N PHE A 298 -9.65 6.79 4.39
CA PHE A 298 -9.45 6.46 2.98
C PHE A 298 -8.00 6.12 2.71
N GLY A 299 -7.77 5.12 1.87
CA GLY A 299 -6.46 4.86 1.30
C GLY A 299 -6.06 5.96 0.32
N ALA A 300 -4.83 6.44 0.42
CA ALA A 300 -4.30 7.43 -0.54
C ALA A 300 -2.84 7.15 -0.85
N GLU A 301 -2.44 7.51 -2.08
CA GLU A 301 -1.06 7.32 -2.54
C GLU A 301 -0.62 8.39 -3.52
N GLY A 302 0.70 8.50 -3.71
CA GLY A 302 1.31 9.05 -4.90
C GLY A 302 1.21 8.05 -6.05
N PHE A 303 0.52 8.40 -7.12
CA PHE A 303 0.27 7.51 -8.25
C PHE A 303 1.12 7.90 -9.46
N TYR A 304 2.27 7.25 -9.60
CA TYR A 304 3.26 7.48 -10.65
C TYR A 304 3.61 6.19 -11.39
N PRO A 305 2.65 5.57 -12.09
CA PRO A 305 2.82 4.23 -12.63
C PRO A 305 3.81 4.21 -13.81
N GLY A 306 4.72 3.26 -13.80
CA GLY A 306 5.59 2.96 -14.92
C GLY A 306 4.82 2.33 -16.09
N ASP A 307 3.88 1.46 -15.77
CA ASP A 307 3.00 0.76 -16.69
C ASP A 307 1.62 0.49 -16.05
N PRO A 308 0.58 0.13 -16.85
CA PRO A 308 -0.77 -0.06 -16.33
C PRO A 308 -0.93 -1.20 -15.31
N ILE A 309 -0.12 -2.25 -15.37
CA ILE A 309 -0.19 -3.39 -14.44
C ILE A 309 0.37 -2.96 -13.08
N SER A 310 1.56 -2.35 -13.08
CA SER A 310 2.19 -1.87 -11.85
C SER A 310 1.35 -0.76 -11.19
N GLY A 311 0.73 0.12 -11.98
CA GLY A 311 -0.17 1.14 -11.47
C GLY A 311 -1.43 0.54 -10.81
N ALA A 312 -2.08 -0.41 -11.47
CA ALA A 312 -3.24 -1.10 -10.89
C ALA A 312 -2.86 -1.89 -9.63
N PHE A 313 -1.71 -2.55 -9.63
CA PHE A 313 -1.20 -3.26 -8.46
C PHE A 313 -0.95 -2.32 -7.28
N GLY A 314 -0.27 -1.19 -7.48
CA GLY A 314 -0.02 -0.17 -6.45
C GLY A 314 -1.32 0.37 -5.86
N ALA A 315 -2.28 0.73 -6.71
CA ALA A 315 -3.60 1.20 -6.30
C ALA A 315 -4.35 0.17 -5.43
N LEU A 316 -4.32 -1.11 -5.80
CA LEU A 316 -4.94 -2.18 -5.01
C LEU A 316 -4.17 -2.50 -3.74
N MET A 317 -2.85 -2.37 -3.75
CA MET A 317 -2.04 -2.43 -2.52
C MET A 317 -2.44 -1.34 -1.53
N THR A 318 -2.70 -0.12 -2.00
CA THR A 318 -3.15 1.00 -1.15
C THR A 318 -4.58 0.79 -0.66
N LYS A 319 -5.46 0.24 -1.50
CA LYS A 319 -6.82 -0.09 -1.12
C LYS A 319 -6.85 -1.21 -0.06
N GLY A 320 -6.04 -2.25 -0.23
CA GLY A 320 -6.08 -3.41 0.64
C GLY A 320 -7.49 -4.01 0.70
N ASP A 321 -7.94 -4.32 1.91
CA ASP A 321 -9.30 -4.77 2.23
C ASP A 321 -10.24 -3.63 2.69
N LEU A 322 -9.87 -2.35 2.44
CA LEU A 322 -10.72 -1.21 2.75
C LEU A 322 -11.98 -1.22 1.86
N ASP A 323 -13.14 -1.13 2.50
CA ASP A 323 -14.44 -0.96 1.81
C ASP A 323 -14.75 0.52 1.50
N THR A 324 -13.70 1.32 1.30
CA THR A 324 -13.77 2.74 0.97
C THR A 324 -13.08 3.01 -0.37
N PRO A 325 -13.45 4.08 -1.07
CA PRO A 325 -12.70 4.54 -2.23
C PRO A 325 -11.24 4.85 -1.88
N ILE A 326 -10.38 4.79 -2.88
CA ILE A 326 -8.99 5.28 -2.77
C ILE A 326 -8.87 6.68 -3.38
N TRP A 327 -7.79 7.37 -3.03
CA TRP A 327 -7.46 8.68 -3.56
C TRP A 327 -6.04 8.68 -4.11
N PHE A 328 -5.86 9.22 -5.30
CA PHE A 328 -4.55 9.58 -5.81
C PHE A 328 -4.27 11.02 -5.37
N ASN A 329 -3.73 11.12 -4.16
CA ASN A 329 -3.41 12.41 -3.53
C ASN A 329 -2.30 13.15 -4.26
N GLU A 330 -1.45 12.40 -4.95
CA GLU A 330 -0.50 12.88 -5.94
C GLU A 330 -0.66 12.02 -7.18
N PHE A 331 -0.89 12.66 -8.31
CA PHE A 331 -1.15 11.95 -9.56
C PHE A 331 -0.21 12.48 -10.64
N THR A 332 0.32 11.57 -11.45
CA THR A 332 1.24 11.91 -12.54
C THR A 332 0.65 12.95 -13.49
N ALA A 333 1.17 14.17 -13.43
CA ALA A 333 0.79 15.28 -14.31
C ALA A 333 1.86 15.59 -15.37
N GLY A 334 2.97 14.90 -15.29
CA GLY A 334 4.11 15.02 -16.19
C GLY A 334 5.24 15.84 -15.62
N GLY A 335 6.43 15.28 -15.53
CA GLY A 335 7.67 15.89 -15.03
C GLY A 335 8.57 14.85 -14.39
N GLY A 336 9.81 15.20 -14.08
CA GLY A 336 10.72 14.38 -13.27
C GLY A 336 11.04 12.98 -13.80
N GLY A 337 11.07 12.77 -15.09
CA GLY A 337 11.25 11.43 -15.68
C GLY A 337 9.95 10.67 -15.93
N TRP A 338 8.81 11.17 -15.44
CA TRP A 338 7.48 10.64 -15.68
C TRP A 338 6.69 11.54 -16.63
N TYR A 339 7.34 11.99 -17.70
CA TYR A 339 6.69 12.83 -18.69
C TYR A 339 5.52 12.11 -19.35
N GLY A 340 4.33 12.62 -19.09
CA GLY A 340 3.13 12.17 -19.76
C GLY A 340 3.12 12.65 -21.21
N THR A 341 2.64 11.81 -22.11
CA THR A 341 2.17 12.24 -23.44
C THR A 341 0.69 12.59 -23.32
N PRO A 342 0.16 13.45 -24.20
CA PRO A 342 -1.27 13.75 -24.23
C PRO A 342 -2.13 12.46 -24.27
N GLY A 343 -3.16 12.40 -23.44
CA GLY A 343 -4.03 11.24 -23.26
C GLY A 343 -3.59 10.27 -22.16
N ARG A 344 -2.33 10.31 -21.73
CA ARG A 344 -1.81 9.37 -20.72
C ARG A 344 -2.40 9.63 -19.34
N SER A 345 -2.52 10.87 -18.91
CA SER A 345 -3.13 11.20 -17.62
C SER A 345 -4.59 10.82 -17.59
N ARG A 346 -5.33 11.08 -18.69
CA ARG A 346 -6.73 10.64 -18.82
C ARG A 346 -6.86 9.12 -18.75
N MET A 347 -6.05 8.39 -19.46
CA MET A 347 -6.03 6.91 -19.44
C MET A 347 -5.82 6.38 -18.02
N TYR A 348 -4.83 6.90 -17.30
CA TYR A 348 -4.55 6.49 -15.92
C TYR A 348 -5.63 6.94 -14.93
N ALA A 349 -6.27 8.09 -15.14
CA ALA A 349 -7.41 8.50 -14.33
C ALA A 349 -8.59 7.52 -14.46
N TYR A 350 -8.86 7.03 -15.68
CA TYR A 350 -9.86 5.99 -15.89
C TYR A 350 -9.44 4.62 -15.34
N LEU A 351 -8.16 4.27 -15.43
CA LEU A 351 -7.65 3.07 -14.79
C LEU A 351 -7.83 3.16 -13.27
N GLY A 352 -7.53 4.32 -12.68
CA GLY A 352 -7.78 4.59 -11.27
C GLY A 352 -9.26 4.49 -10.89
N LEU A 353 -10.14 5.07 -11.69
CA LEU A 353 -11.59 4.95 -11.50
C LEU A 353 -12.04 3.48 -11.54
N MET A 354 -11.45 2.67 -12.42
CA MET A 354 -11.68 1.22 -12.49
C MET A 354 -11.26 0.50 -11.20
N MET A 355 -10.21 0.99 -10.51
CA MET A 355 -9.73 0.47 -9.21
C MET A 355 -10.51 1.05 -8.02
N GLY A 356 -11.47 1.96 -8.25
CA GLY A 356 -12.29 2.60 -7.23
C GLY A 356 -11.72 3.91 -6.72
N SER A 357 -10.86 4.60 -7.50
CA SER A 357 -10.38 5.94 -7.14
C SER A 357 -11.52 6.96 -7.17
N GLN A 358 -11.61 7.74 -6.11
CA GLN A 358 -12.55 8.86 -5.97
C GLN A 358 -11.88 10.22 -6.18
N GLY A 359 -10.58 10.29 -5.95
CA GLY A 359 -9.79 11.53 -6.07
C GLY A 359 -8.60 11.36 -7.00
N THR A 360 -8.38 12.36 -7.87
CA THR A 360 -7.23 12.45 -8.79
C THR A 360 -6.67 13.85 -8.70
N LEU A 361 -5.56 14.03 -7.98
CA LEU A 361 -4.92 15.32 -7.73
C LEU A 361 -3.55 15.37 -8.37
N ALA A 362 -3.37 16.24 -9.37
CA ALA A 362 -2.10 16.39 -10.05
C ALA A 362 -0.97 16.77 -9.08
N TRP A 363 0.15 16.13 -9.18
CA TRP A 363 1.40 16.63 -8.65
C TRP A 363 2.19 17.29 -9.79
N THR A 364 2.24 18.61 -9.81
CA THR A 364 1.61 19.60 -8.94
C THR A 364 0.96 20.69 -9.83
N PHE A 365 0.32 21.72 -9.25
CA PHE A 365 -0.31 22.77 -10.07
C PHE A 365 0.72 23.64 -10.79
N ASN A 366 1.64 24.27 -10.03
CA ASN A 366 2.72 25.07 -10.57
C ASN A 366 4.03 24.27 -10.66
N SER A 367 4.87 24.56 -11.65
CA SER A 367 6.18 23.94 -11.78
C SER A 367 7.14 24.46 -10.70
N HIS A 368 7.96 23.57 -10.14
CA HIS A 368 9.02 23.95 -9.20
C HIS A 368 10.22 24.47 -9.97
N LEU A 369 10.59 25.73 -9.74
CA LEU A 369 11.68 26.39 -10.46
C LEU A 369 13.05 26.27 -9.76
N GLY A 370 13.06 25.85 -8.51
CA GLY A 370 14.27 25.70 -7.71
C GLY A 370 14.05 24.77 -6.52
N GLY A 371 15.11 24.45 -5.80
CA GLY A 371 15.07 23.54 -4.66
C GLY A 371 15.03 22.08 -5.06
N GLU A 372 14.52 21.24 -4.16
CA GLU A 372 14.23 19.85 -4.46
C GLU A 372 13.16 19.76 -5.56
N GLU A 373 13.21 18.71 -6.36
CA GLU A 373 12.30 18.51 -7.48
C GLU A 373 12.30 19.64 -8.52
N GLN A 374 13.44 20.29 -8.72
CA GLN A 374 13.59 21.29 -9.76
C GLN A 374 13.38 20.67 -11.15
N ALA A 375 12.13 20.65 -11.60
CA ALA A 375 11.71 20.13 -12.88
C ALA A 375 10.33 20.69 -13.27
N LEU A 376 9.86 20.38 -14.49
CA LEU A 376 8.55 20.80 -14.98
C LEU A 376 7.47 19.76 -14.57
N PHE A 377 7.21 19.62 -13.28
CA PHE A 377 6.18 18.71 -12.77
C PHE A 377 4.77 19.26 -12.94
N GLY A 378 4.60 20.58 -12.93
CA GLY A 378 3.32 21.24 -12.82
C GLY A 378 2.41 21.13 -14.04
N LEU A 379 1.15 21.44 -13.80
CA LEU A 379 0.16 21.68 -14.85
C LEU A 379 0.42 22.98 -15.59
N LEU A 380 0.99 23.97 -14.91
CA LEU A 380 1.56 25.16 -15.53
C LEU A 380 2.97 24.87 -16.01
N ASP A 381 3.37 25.47 -17.12
CA ASP A 381 4.76 25.43 -17.58
C ASP A 381 5.68 26.29 -16.71
N HIS A 382 7.00 26.23 -16.97
CA HIS A 382 8.02 26.92 -16.18
C HIS A 382 7.87 28.46 -16.18
N ASP A 383 7.23 29.01 -17.21
CA ASP A 383 6.92 30.44 -17.35
C ASP A 383 5.54 30.81 -16.78
N ASP A 384 4.95 29.89 -16.04
CA ASP A 384 3.66 30.08 -15.35
C ASP A 384 2.45 30.12 -16.30
N THR A 385 2.61 29.71 -17.55
CA THR A 385 1.50 29.60 -18.50
C THR A 385 0.78 28.27 -18.39
N PRO A 386 -0.56 28.21 -18.55
CA PRO A 386 -1.29 26.95 -18.64
C PRO A 386 -0.79 26.11 -19.82
N SER A 387 -0.41 24.87 -19.54
CA SER A 387 0.01 23.92 -20.57
C SER A 387 -1.17 23.05 -21.04
N TRP A 388 -0.95 22.25 -22.07
CA TRP A 388 -1.92 21.23 -22.54
C TRP A 388 -2.38 20.28 -21.41
N LYS A 389 -1.62 20.15 -20.33
CA LYS A 389 -1.95 19.33 -19.16
C LYS A 389 -3.16 19.89 -18.41
N VAL A 390 -3.28 21.21 -18.30
CA VAL A 390 -4.48 21.87 -17.74
C VAL A 390 -5.72 21.50 -18.54
N ASP A 391 -5.64 21.53 -19.88
CA ASP A 391 -6.75 21.17 -20.75
C ASP A 391 -7.13 19.68 -20.60
N GLU A 392 -6.13 18.79 -20.48
CA GLU A 392 -6.38 17.37 -20.25
C GLU A 392 -7.07 17.12 -18.91
N PHE A 393 -6.64 17.76 -17.84
CA PHE A 393 -7.29 17.66 -16.53
C PHE A 393 -8.68 18.29 -16.52
N ALA A 394 -8.91 19.38 -17.25
CA ALA A 394 -10.24 19.96 -17.43
C ALA A 394 -11.18 18.98 -18.18
N HIS A 395 -10.64 18.26 -19.15
CA HIS A 395 -11.37 17.22 -19.86
C HIS A 395 -11.76 16.06 -18.93
N ILE A 396 -10.80 15.55 -18.12
CA ILE A 396 -11.04 14.54 -17.08
C ILE A 396 -12.14 15.02 -16.11
N ALA A 397 -12.05 16.25 -15.60
CA ALA A 397 -13.03 16.80 -14.67
C ALA A 397 -14.44 16.86 -15.29
N SER A 398 -14.54 17.26 -16.55
CA SER A 398 -15.82 17.31 -17.30
C SER A 398 -16.44 15.94 -17.49
N GLU A 399 -15.63 14.95 -17.87
CA GLU A 399 -16.08 13.57 -18.08
C GLU A 399 -16.48 12.91 -16.74
N PHE A 400 -15.68 13.06 -15.71
CA PHE A 400 -15.93 12.49 -14.39
C PHE A 400 -17.20 13.06 -13.73
N LYS A 401 -17.52 14.32 -14.01
CA LYS A 401 -18.79 14.91 -13.61
C LYS A 401 -20.02 14.26 -14.26
N GLN A 402 -19.86 13.62 -15.42
CA GLN A 402 -20.93 12.81 -16.04
C GLN A 402 -21.06 11.46 -15.33
N LEU A 403 -19.92 10.86 -14.93
CA LEU A 403 -19.86 9.57 -14.23
C LEU A 403 -20.40 9.68 -12.80
N GLU A 404 -20.18 10.81 -12.11
CA GLU A 404 -20.80 11.11 -10.81
C GLU A 404 -22.33 10.91 -10.83
N LYS A 405 -22.99 11.40 -11.88
CA LYS A 405 -24.45 11.28 -12.02
C LYS A 405 -24.92 9.82 -12.10
N LEU A 406 -24.01 8.91 -12.39
CA LEU A 406 -24.24 7.47 -12.47
C LEU A 406 -23.79 6.74 -11.19
N GLY A 407 -23.32 7.46 -10.19
CA GLY A 407 -22.89 6.93 -8.91
C GLY A 407 -21.48 6.32 -8.89
N PHE A 408 -20.60 6.74 -9.81
CA PHE A 408 -19.18 6.36 -9.76
C PHE A 408 -18.38 7.23 -8.77
N PRO A 409 -17.27 6.73 -8.19
CA PRO A 409 -16.83 5.33 -8.21
C PRO A 409 -17.71 4.45 -7.34
N ARG A 410 -17.77 3.16 -7.66
CA ARG A 410 -18.45 2.17 -6.83
C ARG A 410 -17.48 1.15 -6.32
N SER A 411 -17.66 0.75 -5.07
CA SER A 411 -16.95 -0.40 -4.52
C SER A 411 -17.39 -1.65 -5.28
N THR A 412 -16.42 -2.44 -5.68
CA THR A 412 -16.64 -3.79 -6.20
C THR A 412 -16.27 -4.77 -5.08
N HIS A 413 -16.92 -5.93 -5.05
CA HIS A 413 -16.55 -7.00 -4.13
C HIS A 413 -15.68 -8.00 -4.91
N PRO A 414 -14.36 -7.96 -4.75
CA PRO A 414 -13.46 -8.86 -5.45
C PRO A 414 -13.68 -10.31 -4.98
N GLU A 415 -13.77 -11.24 -5.94
CA GLU A 415 -13.86 -12.68 -5.63
C GLU A 415 -12.50 -13.30 -5.35
N VAL A 416 -11.41 -12.61 -5.73
CA VAL A 416 -10.02 -13.07 -5.61
C VAL A 416 -9.25 -12.15 -4.69
N ALA A 417 -8.57 -12.74 -3.69
CA ALA A 417 -7.59 -12.03 -2.87
C ALA A 417 -6.18 -12.60 -3.11
N ILE A 418 -5.19 -11.72 -3.10
CA ILE A 418 -3.78 -12.08 -3.19
C ILE A 418 -3.11 -11.61 -1.89
N ALA A 419 -2.46 -12.54 -1.21
CA ALA A 419 -1.79 -12.28 0.05
C ALA A 419 -0.52 -11.45 -0.15
N TYR A 420 -0.32 -10.48 0.75
CA TYR A 420 0.92 -9.77 0.94
C TYR A 420 1.24 -9.70 2.43
N SER A 421 2.46 -10.05 2.77
CA SER A 421 2.99 -10.05 4.14
C SER A 421 4.18 -9.10 4.23
N PHE A 422 4.10 -8.13 5.14
CA PHE A 422 5.23 -7.25 5.47
C PHE A 422 6.42 -8.03 6.01
N ASP A 423 6.17 -8.99 6.88
CA ASP A 423 7.21 -9.85 7.45
C ASP A 423 7.93 -10.68 6.40
N SER A 424 7.17 -11.28 5.46
CA SER A 424 7.75 -12.02 4.35
C SER A 424 8.56 -11.13 3.41
N TRP A 425 8.08 -9.91 3.17
CA TRP A 425 8.84 -8.93 2.40
C TRP A 425 10.16 -8.55 3.09
N VAL A 426 10.14 -8.31 4.39
CA VAL A 426 11.34 -7.95 5.17
C VAL A 426 12.34 -9.11 5.18
N ASP A 427 11.89 -10.33 5.52
CA ASP A 427 12.76 -11.48 5.72
C ASP A 427 13.35 -11.99 4.40
N SER A 428 12.62 -11.87 3.31
CA SER A 428 13.07 -12.26 1.96
C SER A 428 13.76 -11.15 1.18
N ASN A 429 13.90 -9.94 1.75
CA ASN A 429 14.46 -8.79 1.05
C ASN A 429 15.90 -9.07 0.60
N PRO A 430 16.23 -8.96 -0.71
CA PRO A 430 17.57 -9.21 -1.23
C PRO A 430 18.63 -8.23 -0.70
N ASN A 431 18.22 -7.08 -0.18
CA ASN A 431 19.07 -6.12 0.52
C ASN A 431 19.10 -6.34 2.04
N GLY A 432 18.35 -7.32 2.54
CA GLY A 432 18.32 -7.71 3.94
C GLY A 432 19.55 -8.51 4.37
N PRO A 433 19.64 -8.89 5.64
CA PRO A 433 20.89 -9.37 6.25
C PRO A 433 21.22 -10.83 5.99
N SER A 434 20.27 -11.68 5.68
CA SER A 434 20.54 -13.10 5.51
C SER A 434 21.05 -13.43 4.11
N SER A 435 22.30 -13.79 4.02
CA SER A 435 22.90 -14.27 2.76
C SER A 435 22.25 -15.53 2.20
N THR A 436 21.61 -16.34 3.04
CA THR A 436 20.99 -17.61 2.65
C THR A 436 19.59 -17.41 2.08
N THR A 437 18.76 -16.60 2.72
CA THR A 437 17.40 -16.34 2.25
C THR A 437 17.38 -15.65 0.88
N ARG A 438 18.34 -14.75 0.63
CA ARG A 438 18.50 -14.05 -0.65
C ARG A 438 18.71 -14.97 -1.85
N GLN A 439 19.36 -16.11 -1.65
CA GLN A 439 19.66 -17.05 -2.74
C GLN A 439 18.41 -17.79 -3.23
N PHE A 440 17.37 -17.89 -2.39
CA PHE A 440 16.15 -18.62 -2.71
C PHE A 440 15.05 -17.75 -3.30
N PHE A 441 15.02 -16.42 -3.01
CA PHE A 441 14.01 -15.52 -3.51
C PHE A 441 14.42 -14.86 -4.83
N HIS A 442 14.35 -15.62 -5.90
CA HIS A 442 14.42 -15.15 -7.26
C HIS A 442 13.18 -15.69 -8.01
N PRO A 443 12.28 -14.83 -8.50
CA PRO A 443 12.23 -13.36 -8.34
C PRO A 443 11.95 -12.93 -6.89
N ALA A 444 12.15 -11.65 -6.60
CA ALA A 444 11.88 -11.09 -5.27
C ALA A 444 10.41 -11.26 -4.85
N TYR A 445 10.15 -11.31 -3.55
CA TYR A 445 8.80 -11.56 -3.02
C TYR A 445 7.72 -10.66 -3.64
N THR A 446 7.97 -9.35 -3.69
CA THR A 446 7.01 -8.41 -4.30
C THR A 446 6.80 -8.61 -5.79
N GLU A 447 7.84 -9.04 -6.51
CA GLU A 447 7.72 -9.40 -7.93
C GLU A 447 6.82 -10.63 -8.09
N GLN A 448 6.91 -11.61 -7.18
CA GLN A 448 6.04 -12.79 -7.19
C GLN A 448 4.59 -12.43 -6.86
N VAL A 449 4.35 -11.50 -5.91
CA VAL A 449 2.99 -11.02 -5.61
C VAL A 449 2.39 -10.30 -6.82
N GLN A 450 3.13 -9.39 -7.45
CA GLN A 450 2.70 -8.70 -8.66
C GLN A 450 2.50 -9.66 -9.85
N ALA A 451 3.39 -10.62 -10.02
CA ALA A 451 3.30 -11.65 -11.04
C ALA A 451 2.07 -12.55 -10.87
N THR A 452 1.64 -12.74 -9.61
CA THR A 452 0.38 -13.43 -9.29
C THR A 452 -0.83 -12.57 -9.69
N PHE A 453 -0.77 -11.27 -9.44
CA PHE A 453 -1.84 -10.33 -9.76
C PHE A 453 -2.09 -10.19 -11.27
N GLU A 454 -1.04 -10.09 -12.07
CA GLU A 454 -1.12 -9.75 -13.49
C GLU A 454 -2.11 -10.63 -14.30
N PRO A 455 -2.09 -11.97 -14.22
CA PRO A 455 -3.02 -12.81 -14.99
C PRO A 455 -4.50 -12.60 -14.63
N PHE A 456 -4.82 -12.38 -13.37
CA PHE A 456 -6.19 -12.06 -12.94
C PHE A 456 -6.63 -10.70 -13.48
N PHE A 457 -5.75 -9.71 -13.41
CA PHE A 457 -6.03 -8.36 -13.92
C PHE A 457 -6.23 -8.37 -15.45
N ARG A 458 -5.38 -9.10 -16.20
CA ARG A 458 -5.52 -9.30 -17.66
C ARG A 458 -6.78 -10.05 -18.04
N ALA A 459 -7.28 -10.90 -17.15
CA ALA A 459 -8.57 -11.59 -17.33
C ALA A 459 -9.77 -10.71 -16.90
N ASN A 460 -9.55 -9.42 -16.61
CA ASN A 460 -10.56 -8.47 -16.17
C ASN A 460 -11.31 -8.91 -14.90
N MET A 461 -10.64 -9.66 -14.04
CA MET A 461 -11.15 -10.07 -12.73
C MET A 461 -10.85 -9.02 -11.69
N ASP A 462 -11.80 -8.80 -10.80
CA ASP A 462 -11.59 -7.93 -9.65
C ASP A 462 -10.78 -8.66 -8.57
N THR A 463 -9.77 -7.99 -8.04
CA THR A 463 -8.84 -8.56 -7.07
C THR A 463 -8.62 -7.60 -5.91
N ALA A 464 -8.32 -8.15 -4.72
CA ALA A 464 -7.82 -7.42 -3.56
C ALA A 464 -6.41 -7.90 -3.21
N ILE A 465 -5.59 -7.00 -2.68
CA ILE A 465 -4.31 -7.35 -2.06
C ILE A 465 -4.50 -7.23 -0.55
N ILE A 466 -4.25 -8.29 0.20
CA ILE A 466 -4.63 -8.36 1.60
C ILE A 466 -3.51 -8.91 2.49
N ASN A 467 -3.55 -8.58 3.78
CA ASN A 467 -2.84 -9.34 4.81
C ASN A 467 -3.77 -10.42 5.37
N VAL A 468 -3.44 -11.70 5.17
CA VAL A 468 -4.31 -12.83 5.55
C VAL A 468 -4.59 -12.94 7.05
N GLY A 469 -3.69 -12.42 7.88
CA GLY A 469 -3.87 -12.39 9.34
C GLY A 469 -4.83 -11.32 9.84
N HIS A 470 -5.18 -10.34 9.00
CA HIS A 470 -5.95 -9.15 9.37
C HIS A 470 -7.22 -8.93 8.53
N ALA A 471 -7.34 -9.58 7.37
CA ALA A 471 -8.49 -9.47 6.49
C ALA A 471 -9.59 -10.48 6.84
N ASP A 472 -10.84 -10.16 6.52
CA ASP A 472 -11.94 -11.13 6.52
C ASP A 472 -11.91 -11.97 5.24
N LEU A 473 -11.31 -13.14 5.31
CA LEU A 473 -11.17 -14.04 4.16
C LEU A 473 -12.51 -14.60 3.66
N SER A 474 -13.57 -14.58 4.47
CA SER A 474 -14.88 -15.11 4.05
C SER A 474 -15.53 -14.31 2.91
N SER A 475 -15.01 -13.13 2.61
CA SER A 475 -15.44 -12.28 1.51
C SER A 475 -14.94 -12.74 0.13
N TYR A 476 -14.00 -13.70 0.08
CA TYR A 476 -13.34 -14.14 -1.15
C TYR A 476 -13.61 -15.60 -1.46
N GLU A 477 -13.73 -15.91 -2.75
CA GLU A 477 -13.89 -17.31 -3.23
C GLU A 477 -12.53 -17.98 -3.45
N LEU A 478 -11.50 -17.19 -3.80
CA LEU A 478 -10.13 -17.64 -4.00
C LEU A 478 -9.15 -16.72 -3.26
N VAL A 479 -8.31 -17.31 -2.41
CA VAL A 479 -7.15 -16.65 -1.79
C VAL A 479 -5.87 -17.24 -2.38
N VAL A 480 -5.00 -16.40 -2.95
CA VAL A 480 -3.70 -16.80 -3.47
C VAL A 480 -2.60 -16.31 -2.53
N VAL A 481 -1.71 -17.21 -2.13
CA VAL A 481 -0.63 -16.96 -1.17
C VAL A 481 0.72 -17.21 -1.86
N PRO A 482 1.26 -16.19 -2.56
CA PRO A 482 2.51 -16.33 -3.31
C PRO A 482 3.72 -16.17 -2.41
N ALA A 483 4.54 -17.21 -2.27
CA ALA A 483 5.83 -17.20 -1.56
C ALA A 483 5.78 -16.49 -0.18
N ASP A 484 4.68 -16.59 0.54
CA ASP A 484 4.51 -15.98 1.87
C ASP A 484 5.32 -16.75 2.91
N TYR A 485 6.60 -16.40 2.99
CA TYR A 485 7.65 -17.14 3.66
C TYR A 485 7.46 -17.22 5.17
N VAL A 486 7.15 -16.08 5.81
CA VAL A 486 6.87 -15.98 7.24
C VAL A 486 5.42 -16.27 7.51
N MET A 487 5.13 -17.38 8.18
CA MET A 487 3.75 -17.79 8.49
C MET A 487 3.53 -17.79 10.00
N ASP A 488 3.04 -16.69 10.53
CA ASP A 488 2.67 -16.60 11.93
C ASP A 488 1.43 -17.45 12.28
N ALA A 489 1.15 -17.60 13.57
CA ALA A 489 0.05 -18.43 14.06
C ALA A 489 -1.32 -17.89 13.66
N SER A 490 -1.50 -16.56 13.58
CA SER A 490 -2.79 -15.94 13.23
C SER A 490 -3.10 -16.11 11.76
N SER A 491 -2.13 -15.88 10.88
CA SER A 491 -2.23 -16.08 9.44
C SER A 491 -2.51 -17.55 9.09
N ALA A 492 -1.77 -18.47 9.70
CA ALA A 492 -2.00 -19.90 9.51
C ALA A 492 -3.41 -20.34 9.98
N LYS A 493 -3.87 -19.78 11.10
CA LYS A 493 -5.23 -20.05 11.61
C LYS A 493 -6.29 -19.48 10.65
N ALA A 494 -6.12 -18.27 10.17
CA ALA A 494 -7.06 -17.63 9.24
C ALA A 494 -7.21 -18.45 7.94
N LEU A 495 -6.10 -18.88 7.33
CA LEU A 495 -6.11 -19.74 6.15
C LEU A 495 -6.76 -21.11 6.43
N ARG A 496 -6.44 -21.73 7.56
CA ARG A 496 -7.06 -23.00 7.98
C ARG A 496 -8.58 -22.89 8.13
N ASP A 497 -9.03 -21.87 8.84
CA ASP A 497 -10.46 -21.62 9.08
C ASP A 497 -11.19 -21.34 7.76
N TYR A 498 -10.59 -20.52 6.91
CA TYR A 498 -11.11 -20.20 5.58
C TYR A 498 -11.33 -21.45 4.74
N VAL A 499 -10.31 -22.30 4.60
CA VAL A 499 -10.44 -23.55 3.82
C VAL A 499 -11.43 -24.50 4.50
N SER A 500 -11.37 -24.65 5.82
CA SER A 500 -12.30 -25.53 6.56
C SER A 500 -13.77 -25.16 6.33
N ASN A 501 -14.06 -23.85 6.17
CA ASN A 501 -15.42 -23.32 5.96
C ASN A 501 -15.88 -23.35 4.49
N GLY A 502 -15.02 -23.67 3.53
CA GLY A 502 -15.41 -23.84 2.12
C GLY A 502 -14.60 -23.03 1.12
N GLY A 503 -13.71 -22.15 1.59
CA GLY A 503 -12.85 -21.32 0.72
C GLY A 503 -11.87 -22.15 -0.08
N THR A 504 -11.36 -21.56 -1.15
CA THR A 504 -10.29 -22.13 -1.97
C THR A 504 -9.00 -21.33 -1.80
N VAL A 505 -7.91 -21.98 -1.42
CA VAL A 505 -6.57 -21.36 -1.33
C VAL A 505 -5.62 -21.98 -2.36
N LEU A 506 -4.85 -21.11 -3.03
CA LEU A 506 -3.63 -21.50 -3.77
C LEU A 506 -2.42 -21.00 -3.00
N MET A 507 -1.51 -21.87 -2.63
CA MET A 507 -0.22 -21.52 -2.07
C MET A 507 0.89 -21.91 -3.04
N THR A 508 1.94 -21.08 -3.18
CA THR A 508 3.06 -21.39 -4.05
C THR A 508 4.31 -21.79 -3.25
N ALA A 509 5.31 -22.31 -3.93
CA ALA A 509 6.60 -22.66 -3.34
C ALA A 509 7.15 -21.53 -2.44
N PHE A 510 7.94 -21.90 -1.46
CA PHE A 510 8.54 -21.03 -0.43
C PHE A 510 7.55 -20.35 0.52
N SER A 511 6.26 -20.64 0.46
CA SER A 511 5.34 -20.20 1.49
C SER A 511 5.43 -21.04 2.76
N ALA A 512 5.20 -20.42 3.92
CA ALA A 512 5.12 -21.04 5.25
C ALA A 512 6.36 -21.90 5.61
N LYS A 513 7.56 -21.32 5.44
CA LYS A 513 8.82 -22.01 5.78
C LYS A 513 9.32 -21.64 7.17
N VAL A 514 9.06 -20.42 7.62
CA VAL A 514 9.51 -19.91 8.91
C VAL A 514 8.34 -19.41 9.77
N ASP A 515 8.57 -19.41 11.07
CA ASP A 515 7.61 -18.88 12.04
C ASP A 515 7.70 -17.34 12.16
N GLU A 516 6.94 -16.77 13.08
CA GLU A 516 6.90 -15.32 13.38
C GLU A 516 8.23 -14.73 13.85
N HIS A 517 9.23 -15.57 14.14
CA HIS A 517 10.59 -15.14 14.50
C HIS A 517 11.57 -15.23 13.32
N GLY A 518 11.13 -15.74 12.16
CA GLY A 518 12.01 -16.02 11.03
C GLY A 518 12.78 -17.35 11.16
N GLN A 519 12.38 -18.23 12.10
CA GLN A 519 13.01 -19.55 12.27
C GLN A 519 12.27 -20.62 11.49
N TRP A 520 13.04 -21.45 10.79
CA TRP A 520 12.46 -22.60 10.08
C TRP A 520 11.67 -23.50 11.02
N PHE A 521 10.49 -23.91 10.57
CA PHE A 521 9.73 -24.88 11.32
C PHE A 521 10.52 -26.19 11.49
N ASN A 522 10.51 -26.73 12.69
CA ASN A 522 11.09 -28.06 12.99
C ASN A 522 10.07 -29.19 12.77
N THR A 523 8.96 -28.90 12.13
CA THR A 523 7.89 -29.81 11.72
C THR A 523 7.87 -29.94 10.20
N PRO A 524 7.19 -30.94 9.64
CA PRO A 524 7.03 -31.05 8.19
C PRO A 524 6.51 -29.76 7.56
N LEU A 525 7.10 -29.31 6.46
CA LEU A 525 6.68 -28.12 5.74
C LEU A 525 5.48 -28.43 4.82
N PRO A 526 4.59 -27.47 4.58
CA PRO A 526 4.63 -26.04 4.97
C PRO A 526 4.20 -25.77 6.43
N GLY A 527 4.96 -26.24 7.38
CA GLY A 527 4.85 -25.91 8.80
C GLY A 527 3.44 -26.12 9.37
N ARG A 528 2.83 -25.06 9.87
CA ARG A 528 1.50 -25.04 10.50
C ARG A 528 0.35 -25.44 9.54
N LEU A 529 0.61 -25.56 8.24
CA LEU A 529 -0.38 -25.80 7.19
C LEU A 529 -0.19 -27.13 6.44
N SER A 530 0.78 -27.97 6.83
CA SER A 530 1.05 -29.24 6.15
C SER A 530 -0.16 -30.18 6.05
N ASP A 531 -1.00 -30.21 7.08
CA ASP A 531 -2.25 -31.00 7.09
C ASP A 531 -3.36 -30.34 6.25
N VAL A 532 -3.41 -29.02 6.19
CA VAL A 532 -4.37 -28.28 5.33
C VAL A 532 -4.10 -28.57 3.87
N PHE A 533 -2.83 -28.55 3.46
CA PHE A 533 -2.41 -28.85 2.10
C PHE A 533 -2.26 -30.37 1.84
N GLY A 534 -2.26 -31.19 2.89
CA GLY A 534 -2.19 -32.63 2.80
C GLY A 534 -0.90 -33.14 2.16
N LEU A 535 0.22 -32.47 2.41
CA LEU A 535 1.53 -32.79 1.83
C LEU A 535 2.68 -32.34 2.74
N ASN A 536 3.87 -32.81 2.42
CA ASN A 536 5.13 -32.28 2.92
C ASN A 536 5.99 -31.77 1.76
N THR A 537 6.83 -30.76 2.03
CA THR A 537 7.88 -30.30 1.11
C THR A 537 9.24 -30.54 1.78
N ASN A 538 10.04 -31.44 1.25
CA ASN A 538 11.27 -31.89 1.93
C ASN A 538 12.54 -31.35 1.27
N ALA A 539 12.48 -30.97 0.01
CA ALA A 539 13.61 -30.47 -0.75
C ALA A 539 13.17 -29.43 -1.78
N PHE A 540 14.10 -28.63 -2.22
CA PHE A 540 13.93 -27.71 -3.34
C PHE A 540 15.19 -27.75 -4.20
N TYR A 541 15.03 -27.54 -5.50
CA TYR A 541 16.11 -27.58 -6.47
C TYR A 541 16.03 -26.43 -7.45
N ASP A 542 17.18 -26.00 -7.95
CA ASP A 542 17.26 -25.03 -9.03
C ASP A 542 16.72 -25.62 -10.34
N ALA A 543 16.07 -24.78 -11.12
CA ALA A 543 15.59 -25.10 -12.46
C ALA A 543 15.58 -23.85 -13.33
N THR A 544 15.54 -24.01 -14.65
CA THR A 544 15.43 -22.87 -15.57
C THR A 544 14.15 -22.89 -16.36
N VAL A 545 13.67 -24.07 -16.72
CA VAL A 545 12.38 -24.30 -17.38
C VAL A 545 11.80 -25.59 -16.84
N LEU A 546 10.58 -25.55 -16.40
CA LEU A 546 9.80 -26.73 -16.01
C LEU A 546 8.62 -26.91 -16.94
N SER A 547 8.34 -28.19 -17.22
CA SER A 547 7.21 -28.60 -18.05
C SER A 547 6.27 -29.47 -17.24
N PHE A 548 4.98 -29.21 -17.35
CA PHE A 548 3.94 -30.08 -16.79
C PHE A 548 2.68 -30.05 -17.66
N ARG A 549 1.74 -30.95 -17.41
CA ARG A 549 0.48 -31.02 -18.17
C ARG A 549 -0.70 -30.68 -17.27
N LEU A 550 -1.49 -29.68 -17.69
CA LEU A 550 -2.72 -29.28 -17.01
C LEU A 550 -3.86 -29.17 -18.04
N ASP A 551 -5.02 -29.76 -17.74
CA ASP A 551 -6.20 -29.79 -18.63
C ASP A 551 -5.87 -30.20 -20.09
N GLY A 552 -4.97 -31.20 -20.22
CA GLY A 552 -4.56 -31.73 -21.51
C GLY A 552 -3.53 -30.90 -22.30
N LYS A 553 -3.15 -29.71 -21.81
CA LYS A 553 -2.14 -28.83 -22.41
C LYS A 553 -0.80 -29.01 -21.70
N THR A 554 0.28 -29.09 -22.47
CA THR A 554 1.63 -28.98 -21.92
C THR A 554 1.95 -27.50 -21.70
N ILE A 555 2.46 -27.19 -20.52
CA ILE A 555 2.85 -25.86 -20.07
C ILE A 555 4.34 -25.91 -19.81
N ASP A 556 5.09 -25.08 -20.53
CA ASP A 556 6.50 -24.82 -20.29
C ASP A 556 6.62 -23.46 -19.61
N THR A 557 7.23 -23.41 -18.44
CA THR A 557 7.35 -22.17 -17.66
C THR A 557 8.81 -21.93 -17.27
N PRO A 558 9.35 -20.73 -17.49
CA PRO A 558 10.61 -20.35 -16.90
C PRO A 558 10.46 -20.27 -15.38
N VAL A 559 11.43 -20.79 -14.67
CA VAL A 559 11.46 -20.80 -13.19
C VAL A 559 12.90 -20.68 -12.72
N HIS A 560 13.10 -20.37 -11.43
CA HIS A 560 14.40 -20.40 -10.79
C HIS A 560 14.58 -21.65 -9.94
N HIS A 561 13.47 -22.17 -9.38
CA HIS A 561 13.49 -23.32 -8.50
C HIS A 561 12.13 -24.03 -8.45
N TYR A 562 12.13 -25.23 -7.87
CA TYR A 562 10.92 -25.98 -7.52
C TYR A 562 11.09 -26.74 -6.21
N GLU A 563 9.97 -27.05 -5.57
CA GLU A 563 9.92 -27.89 -4.37
C GLU A 563 9.52 -29.32 -4.71
N VAL A 564 10.10 -30.26 -3.98
CA VAL A 564 9.70 -31.66 -4.02
C VAL A 564 8.51 -31.87 -3.12
N LEU A 565 7.37 -32.21 -3.70
CA LEU A 565 6.13 -32.43 -2.97
C LEU A 565 5.96 -33.92 -2.65
N GLU A 566 5.65 -34.22 -1.38
CA GLU A 566 5.28 -35.56 -0.89
C GLU A 566 3.81 -35.52 -0.40
N PRO A 567 2.84 -35.81 -1.28
CA PRO A 567 1.44 -35.86 -0.90
C PRO A 567 1.16 -36.95 0.16
N SER A 568 0.35 -36.59 1.18
CA SER A 568 -0.19 -37.52 2.18
C SER A 568 -1.69 -37.75 1.98
N THR A 569 -2.50 -36.69 2.01
CA THR A 569 -3.93 -36.70 1.72
C THR A 569 -4.27 -35.93 0.44
N ALA A 570 -3.37 -35.11 -0.05
CA ALA A 570 -3.56 -34.38 -1.29
C ALA A 570 -3.52 -35.31 -2.52
N THR A 571 -4.29 -34.97 -3.52
CA THR A 571 -4.28 -35.64 -4.83
C THR A 571 -3.41 -34.84 -5.81
N GLU A 572 -2.68 -35.53 -6.64
CA GLU A 572 -1.91 -34.94 -7.72
C GLU A 572 -2.87 -34.41 -8.81
N VAL A 573 -2.67 -33.16 -9.20
CA VAL A 573 -3.38 -32.50 -10.32
C VAL A 573 -2.51 -32.45 -11.56
N ALA A 574 -1.22 -32.16 -11.38
CA ALA A 574 -0.22 -32.13 -12.44
C ALA A 574 1.13 -32.61 -11.91
N ARG A 575 1.97 -33.12 -12.80
CA ARG A 575 3.30 -33.61 -12.51
C ARG A 575 4.31 -32.99 -13.45
N PHE A 576 5.51 -32.70 -12.95
CA PHE A 576 6.62 -32.29 -13.82
C PHE A 576 7.03 -33.40 -14.78
N LEU A 577 7.30 -33.02 -16.02
CA LEU A 577 7.66 -33.94 -17.08
C LEU A 577 9.18 -34.08 -17.26
N ASN A 578 9.92 -33.07 -16.81
CA ASN A 578 11.35 -32.88 -17.05
C ASN A 578 12.21 -32.78 -15.80
N THR A 579 11.71 -33.19 -14.63
CA THR A 579 12.49 -33.34 -13.40
C THR A 579 12.88 -34.79 -13.19
N ALA A 580 14.05 -35.05 -12.59
CA ALA A 580 14.54 -36.39 -12.35
C ALA A 580 13.71 -37.20 -11.34
N ASP A 581 13.12 -36.52 -10.39
CA ASP A 581 12.30 -37.09 -9.32
C ASP A 581 10.81 -37.21 -9.69
N HIS A 582 10.42 -36.65 -10.84
CA HIS A 582 9.02 -36.64 -11.30
C HIS A 582 8.02 -36.22 -10.22
N THR A 583 8.40 -35.23 -9.39
CA THR A 583 7.55 -34.73 -8.30
C THR A 583 6.25 -34.11 -8.84
N PRO A 584 5.13 -34.12 -8.08
CA PRO A 584 3.95 -33.33 -8.43
C PRO A 584 4.28 -31.84 -8.61
N ALA A 585 3.74 -31.26 -9.68
CA ALA A 585 3.82 -29.82 -9.93
C ALA A 585 2.69 -29.06 -9.25
N ILE A 586 1.50 -29.68 -9.20
CA ILE A 586 0.30 -29.12 -8.60
C ILE A 586 -0.42 -30.23 -7.84
N THR A 587 -0.83 -29.94 -6.61
CA THR A 587 -1.65 -30.83 -5.81
C THR A 587 -2.93 -30.13 -5.36
N LEU A 588 -3.97 -30.91 -5.04
CA LEU A 588 -5.23 -30.45 -4.45
C LEU A 588 -5.57 -31.30 -3.23
N ASN A 589 -5.74 -30.70 -2.10
CA ASN A 589 -6.28 -31.33 -0.91
C ASN A 589 -7.69 -30.82 -0.59
N LYS A 590 -8.57 -31.73 -0.16
CA LYS A 590 -9.86 -31.40 0.44
C LYS A 590 -9.66 -31.28 1.93
N PHE A 591 -9.92 -30.11 2.50
CA PHE A 591 -9.82 -29.85 3.94
C PHE A 591 -11.11 -29.21 4.44
N GLY A 592 -11.79 -29.85 5.35
CA GLY A 592 -13.14 -29.44 5.75
C GLY A 592 -14.09 -29.39 4.54
N LYS A 593 -14.64 -28.23 4.23
CA LYS A 593 -15.54 -28.02 3.08
C LYS A 593 -14.83 -27.43 1.85
N GLY A 594 -13.58 -26.97 2.00
CA GLY A 594 -12.86 -26.20 0.99
C GLY A 594 -11.77 -26.95 0.26
N ASN A 595 -10.93 -26.17 -0.43
CA ASN A 595 -9.89 -26.67 -1.30
C ASN A 595 -8.54 -26.00 -0.98
N ALA A 596 -7.48 -26.79 -0.84
CA ALA A 596 -6.12 -26.31 -0.70
C ALA A 596 -5.28 -26.79 -1.88
N ILE A 597 -4.86 -25.87 -2.72
CA ILE A 597 -4.04 -26.12 -3.91
C ILE A 597 -2.60 -25.70 -3.60
N TYR A 598 -1.63 -26.54 -3.91
CA TYR A 598 -0.21 -26.20 -3.78
C TYR A 598 0.47 -26.26 -5.14
N LEU A 599 1.19 -25.19 -5.49
CA LEU A 599 2.02 -25.08 -6.68
C LEU A 599 3.48 -25.20 -6.27
N ALA A 600 4.20 -26.15 -6.83
CA ALA A 600 5.58 -26.50 -6.48
C ALA A 600 6.64 -25.51 -7.00
N THR A 601 6.26 -24.42 -7.65
CA THR A 601 7.18 -23.39 -8.15
C THR A 601 6.83 -22.02 -7.60
N GLU A 602 7.73 -21.03 -7.79
CA GLU A 602 7.43 -19.63 -7.60
C GLU A 602 6.30 -19.17 -8.52
N SER A 603 5.64 -18.06 -8.14
CA SER A 603 4.67 -17.39 -9.00
C SER A 603 5.35 -16.64 -10.12
N ASN A 604 4.86 -16.85 -11.35
CA ASN A 604 5.14 -16.00 -12.50
C ASN A 604 3.88 -15.88 -13.38
N PRO A 605 3.77 -14.87 -14.27
CA PRO A 605 2.56 -14.64 -15.04
C PRO A 605 2.20 -15.81 -15.97
N ALA A 606 3.19 -16.55 -16.47
CA ALA A 606 2.97 -17.67 -17.38
C ALA A 606 2.32 -18.86 -16.65
N VAL A 607 2.84 -19.24 -15.48
CA VAL A 607 2.30 -20.37 -14.72
C VAL A 607 0.92 -20.06 -14.15
N ILE A 608 0.74 -18.88 -13.51
CA ILE A 608 -0.55 -18.50 -12.95
C ILE A 608 -1.59 -18.31 -14.06
N GLY A 609 -1.21 -17.68 -15.18
CA GLY A 609 -2.09 -17.52 -16.34
C GLY A 609 -2.54 -18.85 -16.94
N SER A 610 -1.63 -19.85 -16.99
CA SER A 610 -1.98 -21.19 -17.46
C SER A 610 -2.92 -21.95 -16.50
N MET A 611 -2.84 -21.65 -15.19
CA MET A 611 -3.70 -22.23 -14.16
C MET A 611 -5.05 -21.51 -14.04
N LEU A 612 -5.24 -20.33 -14.63
CA LEU A 612 -6.39 -19.46 -14.38
C LEU A 612 -7.74 -20.19 -14.57
N SER A 613 -7.87 -20.93 -15.69
CA SER A 613 -9.11 -21.68 -15.96
C SER A 613 -9.38 -22.78 -14.92
N TYR A 614 -8.32 -23.46 -14.48
CA TYR A 614 -8.40 -24.45 -13.42
C TYR A 614 -8.80 -23.83 -12.08
N LEU A 615 -8.15 -22.72 -11.71
CA LEU A 615 -8.43 -22.00 -10.48
C LEU A 615 -9.88 -21.48 -10.45
N CYS A 616 -10.33 -20.85 -11.53
CA CYS A 616 -11.72 -20.40 -11.67
C CYS A 616 -12.72 -21.54 -11.51
N LYS A 617 -12.45 -22.69 -12.12
CA LYS A 617 -13.30 -23.89 -12.00
C LYS A 617 -13.37 -24.42 -10.55
N VAL A 618 -12.23 -24.49 -9.86
CA VAL A 618 -12.18 -25.02 -8.49
C VAL A 618 -12.83 -24.06 -7.50
N ALA A 619 -12.60 -22.75 -7.66
CA ALA A 619 -13.18 -21.72 -6.80
C ALA A 619 -14.62 -21.33 -7.16
N GLY A 620 -15.15 -21.77 -8.32
CA GLY A 620 -16.50 -21.45 -8.75
C GLY A 620 -16.70 -20.04 -9.29
N ILE A 621 -15.62 -19.36 -9.66
CA ILE A 621 -15.61 -17.97 -10.19
C ILE A 621 -15.48 -17.94 -11.71
N GLN A 622 -15.74 -16.77 -12.30
CA GLN A 622 -15.64 -16.57 -13.73
C GLN A 622 -14.70 -15.43 -14.09
N PRO A 623 -13.93 -15.54 -15.18
CA PRO A 623 -13.20 -14.40 -15.72
C PRO A 623 -14.15 -13.26 -16.13
N GLY A 624 -13.63 -12.04 -16.13
CA GLY A 624 -14.33 -10.86 -16.62
C GLY A 624 -14.52 -10.84 -18.15
N PRO A 625 -14.97 -9.72 -18.72
CA PRO A 625 -15.17 -9.59 -20.16
C PRO A 625 -13.88 -9.85 -20.95
N ARG A 626 -13.99 -10.56 -22.08
CA ARG A 626 -12.83 -10.75 -22.96
C ARG A 626 -12.50 -9.46 -23.70
N THR A 627 -11.24 -9.05 -23.63
CA THR A 627 -10.72 -7.87 -24.30
C THR A 627 -9.45 -8.20 -25.09
N PRO A 628 -9.12 -7.39 -26.11
CA PRO A 628 -7.80 -7.44 -26.74
C PRO A 628 -6.70 -7.09 -25.74
N ASP A 629 -5.48 -7.52 -26.02
CA ASP A 629 -4.32 -7.19 -25.19
C ASP A 629 -4.15 -5.66 -25.05
N GLY A 630 -3.87 -5.22 -23.81
CA GLY A 630 -3.75 -3.82 -23.44
C GLY A 630 -5.10 -3.08 -23.28
N VAL A 631 -6.23 -3.78 -23.37
CA VAL A 631 -7.54 -3.24 -23.02
C VAL A 631 -8.02 -3.92 -21.74
N PHE A 632 -8.31 -3.12 -20.73
CA PHE A 632 -8.89 -3.59 -19.47
C PHE A 632 -10.37 -3.23 -19.38
N ALA A 633 -11.13 -4.07 -18.67
CA ALA A 633 -12.57 -3.90 -18.52
C ALA A 633 -13.02 -4.18 -17.09
N ARG A 634 -14.04 -3.42 -16.64
CA ARG A 634 -14.70 -3.70 -15.35
C ARG A 634 -16.21 -3.54 -15.53
N VAL A 635 -16.95 -4.55 -15.09
CA VAL A 635 -18.42 -4.51 -15.11
C VAL A 635 -18.91 -3.90 -13.80
N VAL A 636 -19.69 -2.83 -13.89
CA VAL A 636 -20.31 -2.14 -12.76
C VAL A 636 -21.76 -1.83 -13.09
N ASP A 637 -22.72 -2.37 -12.33
CA ASP A 637 -24.15 -2.14 -12.50
C ASP A 637 -24.66 -2.37 -13.94
N GLY A 638 -24.21 -3.44 -14.56
CA GLY A 638 -24.60 -3.80 -15.92
C GLY A 638 -23.99 -2.94 -17.01
N ARG A 639 -23.10 -2.00 -16.67
CA ARG A 639 -22.27 -1.22 -17.58
C ARG A 639 -20.86 -1.78 -17.59
N THR A 640 -20.13 -1.55 -18.67
CA THR A 640 -18.71 -1.95 -18.75
C THR A 640 -17.84 -0.74 -18.99
N LEU A 641 -16.95 -0.44 -18.06
CA LEU A 641 -15.88 0.51 -18.26
C LEU A 641 -14.75 -0.20 -19.00
N TYR A 642 -14.38 0.31 -20.17
CA TYR A 642 -13.23 -0.14 -20.95
C TYR A 642 -12.15 0.93 -20.95
N VAL A 643 -10.89 0.51 -20.79
CA VAL A 643 -9.71 1.37 -20.86
C VAL A 643 -8.69 0.73 -21.81
N ASN A 644 -8.39 1.42 -22.91
CA ASN A 644 -7.31 1.07 -23.82
C ASN A 644 -6.02 1.75 -23.33
N THR A 645 -5.06 0.96 -22.87
CA THR A 645 -3.79 1.46 -22.33
C THR A 645 -2.66 1.48 -23.38
N THR A 646 -2.99 1.21 -24.64
CA THR A 646 -2.02 1.15 -25.74
C THR A 646 -2.02 2.40 -26.60
N GLY A 647 -0.91 2.63 -27.31
CA GLY A 647 -0.82 3.69 -28.33
C GLY A 647 -1.53 3.38 -29.66
N GLU A 648 -2.37 2.32 -29.70
CA GLU A 648 -3.06 1.86 -30.90
C GLU A 648 -4.57 1.86 -30.71
N GLN A 649 -5.32 2.00 -31.81
CA GLN A 649 -6.77 1.78 -31.77
C GLN A 649 -7.07 0.30 -31.48
N LYS A 650 -8.02 0.04 -30.58
CA LYS A 650 -8.47 -1.31 -30.23
C LYS A 650 -9.97 -1.47 -30.51
N THR A 651 -10.33 -2.70 -30.88
CA THR A 651 -11.70 -3.09 -31.24
C THR A 651 -12.14 -4.25 -30.37
N ILE A 652 -13.26 -4.07 -29.67
CA ILE A 652 -13.84 -5.06 -28.74
C ILE A 652 -15.20 -5.51 -29.32
N PRO A 653 -15.38 -6.77 -29.70
CA PRO A 653 -16.65 -7.29 -30.16
C PRO A 653 -17.75 -7.21 -29.10
N ILE A 654 -18.94 -6.77 -29.49
CA ILE A 654 -20.16 -6.75 -28.66
C ILE A 654 -21.33 -7.43 -29.39
N SER A 655 -22.18 -8.09 -28.61
CA SER A 655 -23.30 -8.88 -29.14
C SER A 655 -24.53 -8.06 -29.49
N SER A 656 -24.66 -6.83 -29.00
CA SER A 656 -25.78 -5.92 -29.23
C SER A 656 -25.28 -4.49 -29.30
N ALA A 657 -26.05 -3.62 -29.94
CA ALA A 657 -25.77 -2.18 -29.96
C ALA A 657 -25.66 -1.63 -28.52
N LYS A 658 -24.66 -0.82 -28.27
CA LYS A 658 -24.31 -0.24 -26.97
C LYS A 658 -24.10 1.27 -27.11
N LYS A 659 -24.36 2.01 -26.04
CA LYS A 659 -24.10 3.45 -25.98
C LYS A 659 -22.86 3.71 -25.10
N GLY A 660 -21.89 4.43 -25.66
CA GLY A 660 -20.81 5.04 -24.87
C GLY A 660 -21.34 6.26 -24.13
N ILE A 661 -21.17 6.25 -22.82
CA ILE A 661 -21.69 7.32 -21.95
C ILE A 661 -20.79 8.55 -22.05
N VAL A 662 -19.47 8.33 -22.02
CA VAL A 662 -18.48 9.40 -22.07
C VAL A 662 -18.37 9.97 -23.49
N SER A 663 -18.19 9.09 -24.46
CA SER A 663 -18.04 9.46 -25.87
C SER A 663 -19.35 9.91 -26.54
N ASN A 664 -20.50 9.57 -25.95
CA ASN A 664 -21.83 9.72 -26.53
C ASN A 664 -22.02 9.01 -27.90
N ARG A 665 -21.17 8.01 -28.21
CA ARG A 665 -21.21 7.21 -29.43
C ARG A 665 -22.22 6.06 -29.32
N ILE A 666 -22.78 5.65 -30.44
CA ILE A 666 -23.48 4.36 -30.56
C ILE A 666 -22.50 3.38 -31.18
N TYR A 667 -22.26 2.27 -30.50
CA TYR A 667 -21.42 1.19 -30.96
C TYR A 667 -22.29 0.04 -31.49
N GLU A 668 -22.06 -0.34 -32.75
CA GLU A 668 -22.75 -1.45 -33.41
C GLU A 668 -21.73 -2.53 -33.76
N GLY A 669 -21.94 -3.74 -33.24
CA GLY A 669 -21.02 -4.88 -33.45
C GLY A 669 -19.69 -4.80 -32.72
N ASN A 670 -19.14 -3.61 -32.56
CA ASN A 670 -17.85 -3.41 -31.86
C ASN A 670 -17.82 -2.10 -31.07
N VAL A 671 -17.15 -2.12 -29.90
CA VAL A 671 -16.64 -0.92 -29.23
C VAL A 671 -15.28 -0.61 -29.85
N VAL A 672 -15.07 0.61 -30.29
CA VAL A 672 -13.81 1.08 -30.87
C VAL A 672 -13.25 2.19 -29.98
N LEU A 673 -12.08 1.93 -29.37
CA LEU A 673 -11.36 2.87 -28.53
C LEU A 673 -10.11 3.34 -29.27
N GLY A 674 -9.90 4.64 -29.30
CA GLY A 674 -8.65 5.24 -29.78
C GLY A 674 -7.44 4.89 -28.90
N PRO A 675 -6.23 5.34 -29.25
CA PRO A 675 -5.06 5.23 -28.40
C PRO A 675 -5.29 5.89 -27.04
N MET A 676 -4.91 5.22 -25.93
CA MET A 676 -5.03 5.74 -24.56
C MET A 676 -6.45 6.26 -24.23
N ASP A 677 -7.48 5.59 -24.78
CA ASP A 677 -8.88 6.02 -24.68
C ASP A 677 -9.67 5.14 -23.70
N ALA A 678 -10.76 5.70 -23.18
CA ALA A 678 -11.66 4.99 -22.27
C ALA A 678 -13.12 5.39 -22.55
N ASP A 679 -14.04 4.44 -22.33
CA ASP A 679 -15.47 4.71 -22.36
C ASP A 679 -16.24 3.78 -21.41
N LEU A 680 -17.30 4.32 -20.83
CA LEU A 680 -18.29 3.54 -20.07
C LEU A 680 -19.43 3.17 -21.03
N VAL A 681 -19.63 1.88 -21.23
CA VAL A 681 -20.56 1.35 -22.24
C VAL A 681 -21.74 0.64 -21.58
N GLN A 682 -22.96 1.00 -21.97
CA GLN A 682 -24.21 0.42 -21.46
C GLN A 682 -25.09 -0.19 -22.55
#